data_de4b9b5facec9d108f4efa8b89da6f4d
#
_entry.id   de4b9b5facec9d108f4efa8b89da6f4d
#
_cell.length_a   1.000
_cell.length_b   1.000
_cell.length_c   1.000
_cell.angle_alpha   90.00
_cell.angle_beta   90.00
_cell.angle_gamma   90.00
#
_symmetry.space_group_name_H-M   'P 1'
#
loop_
_entity.id
_entity.type
_entity.pdbx_description
1 polymer ?
#
loop_
_entity_poly.entity_id
_entity_poly.type
_entity_poly.pdbx_seq_one_letter_code
_entity_poly.pdbx_strand_id
1 'polypeptide(L)'
;MKIFIAIIIVTFLSGITVSPVSGQDVVRCLTPVFLDEADQKPDHAAMSASFRHETMAGLKEMQSRMAAFDDHVYESESGIFRLHYQTEGADSVWSDETGIGPEGVPDYIVKAAQYADSSYRYQVEQLGYADPLDQSVCGDSILPRMHLRFGDIRDGSGNKVFGYFNPSSPDTLFINSTFDDPGFQNNDNEESSYKGTIKNEILGALKVTIAHELKHAIQYATNCLSGDAGSFEWTEMDATMMEDVVFPNVNDYRNYIQGSAGIFGNPQTKFPVEYSHVTFMLHYHEYFGPGFWVDVWDVIGRAYPGKNIAMTSAMSEVIEAHNNGFGDGQTSLESTLIRNYLWHMASGNRAAESGGYGFAASAEYPDPVFFGSFDSIPHMPYNQATVPHHAGRFFEFHAGEMHVAGQVALALFNSDTPLGIGLLAKKKSGEITEHIVTPEDSTLQKLALPFHWQDLEWLGMAVINLNSSAPLNRFELLAGTDPDGSGPVIERLIYGDLSGDGELTDEDALLMLENALHPADLPVSAYFQNDLSRSGRIGHYDAGKVFRLLDNRIRGFPMDENRNGLGPEWSRFTQHEPGDNDLVTAGREIKALTEDTITAALNIDTDLLFLDLEADMVLSVSGARDEAIHSLYLELAIDYPPEGGGTGKGDPIQLDIVDIFGNSLSGGRDGWRYEWNEEKLRLAYASSEPLEDPLNPGDILNIRFVPENEGYIHFRIDELRIDEHQYAINHEGMDTIRVLDPVGSETEDQLPSRVVLHQNYPNPFNPETKIEFDLPESMPVRLRVYDVTGRLLTTLVDDYLQAGRHRTRLDIRDHPGLGSGVYLYHLQAGSKTITRKMTLVK
;
A
#
# COMPACT_ATOMS: atom_id res chain seq x y z
N MET A 1 -15.46 -39.95 35.37
CA MET A 1 -15.65 -39.44 34.00
C MET A 1 -15.55 -37.91 34.04
N LYS A 2 -14.36 -37.34 33.92
CA LYS A 2 -14.05 -35.92 33.99
C LYS A 2 -13.67 -35.47 32.59
N ILE A 3 -14.46 -34.59 32.03
CA ILE A 3 -14.18 -33.91 30.74
C ILE A 3 -13.34 -32.70 31.06
N PHE A 4 -12.10 -32.67 30.53
CA PHE A 4 -11.26 -31.49 30.51
C PHE A 4 -11.64 -30.64 29.30
N ILE A 5 -12.10 -29.41 29.54
CA ILE A 5 -12.22 -28.37 28.55
C ILE A 5 -10.90 -27.60 28.58
N ALA A 6 -10.15 -27.69 27.51
CA ALA A 6 -8.97 -26.84 27.27
C ALA A 6 -9.44 -25.55 26.59
N ILE A 7 -9.33 -24.44 27.29
CA ILE A 7 -9.50 -23.09 26.73
C ILE A 7 -8.18 -22.76 26.04
N ILE A 8 -8.23 -22.61 24.72
CA ILE A 8 -7.12 -22.07 23.94
C ILE A 8 -7.28 -20.54 23.96
N ILE A 9 -6.42 -19.87 24.70
CA ILE A 9 -6.25 -18.43 24.59
C ILE A 9 -5.34 -18.20 23.37
N VAL A 10 -5.91 -17.70 22.27
CA VAL A 10 -5.12 -17.24 21.12
C VAL A 10 -4.77 -15.78 21.38
N THR A 11 -3.56 -15.55 21.85
CA THR A 11 -2.94 -14.22 21.81
C THR A 11 -2.50 -13.96 20.38
N PHE A 12 -3.16 -13.02 19.71
CA PHE A 12 -2.66 -12.44 18.47
C PHE A 12 -1.43 -11.57 18.80
N LEU A 13 -0.26 -12.15 18.65
CA LEU A 13 0.95 -11.40 18.39
C LEU A 13 1.06 -11.31 16.88
N SER A 14 0.99 -10.11 16.36
CA SER A 14 1.30 -9.77 14.97
C SER A 14 2.79 -10.02 14.69
N GLY A 15 3.12 -11.29 14.50
CA GLY A 15 4.37 -11.71 13.92
C GLY A 15 4.15 -11.90 12.44
N ILE A 16 4.91 -11.22 11.62
CA ILE A 16 5.09 -11.55 10.23
C ILE A 16 5.56 -13.01 10.20
N THR A 17 4.64 -13.91 9.89
CA THR A 17 5.01 -15.29 9.58
C THR A 17 5.60 -15.27 8.18
N VAL A 18 6.91 -15.21 8.10
CA VAL A 18 7.62 -15.68 6.91
C VAL A 18 7.20 -17.14 6.75
N SER A 19 6.41 -17.41 5.71
CA SER A 19 6.11 -18.78 5.32
C SER A 19 7.45 -19.45 5.01
N PRO A 20 7.76 -20.64 5.54
CA PRO A 20 8.96 -21.33 5.14
C PRO A 20 8.83 -21.63 3.64
N VAL A 21 9.74 -21.08 2.85
CA VAL A 21 9.98 -21.55 1.50
C VAL A 21 10.28 -23.04 1.65
N SER A 22 9.57 -23.89 0.96
CA SER A 22 9.78 -25.34 0.93
C SER A 22 11.03 -25.65 0.10
N GLY A 23 12.17 -25.39 0.67
CA GLY A 23 13.49 -25.77 0.22
C GLY A 23 14.36 -25.64 1.46
N GLN A 24 15.10 -26.70 1.77
CA GLN A 24 15.98 -26.73 2.93
C GLN A 24 16.84 -25.47 2.98
N ASP A 25 16.95 -24.84 4.16
CA ASP A 25 17.90 -23.76 4.42
C ASP A 25 19.33 -24.28 4.27
N VAL A 26 19.85 -24.32 3.05
CA VAL A 26 21.24 -24.70 2.79
C VAL A 26 22.06 -23.43 2.97
N VAL A 27 22.89 -23.39 4.00
CA VAL A 27 23.92 -22.36 4.15
C VAL A 27 24.96 -22.58 3.04
N ARG A 28 25.11 -21.61 2.15
CA ARG A 28 25.94 -21.77 0.96
C ARG A 28 27.41 -21.45 1.19
N CYS A 29 27.70 -20.40 1.94
CA CYS A 29 29.05 -20.02 2.29
C CYS A 29 29.17 -19.75 3.80
N LEU A 30 30.27 -20.21 4.41
CA LEU A 30 30.56 -19.95 5.82
C LEU A 30 31.62 -18.84 6.00
N THR A 31 32.07 -18.18 4.96
CA THR A 31 33.01 -17.03 5.04
C THR A 31 32.50 -15.97 6.03
N PRO A 32 31.19 -15.63 6.05
CA PRO A 32 30.62 -14.67 7.01
C PRO A 32 30.84 -15.03 8.48
N VAL A 33 30.89 -16.28 8.82
CA VAL A 33 31.12 -16.75 10.20
C VAL A 33 32.46 -16.27 10.74
N PHE A 34 33.44 -16.07 9.86
CA PHE A 34 34.77 -15.58 10.22
C PHE A 34 34.87 -14.04 10.25
N LEU A 35 34.01 -13.34 9.48
CA LEU A 35 34.01 -11.88 9.41
C LEU A 35 33.41 -11.25 10.68
N ASP A 36 32.45 -11.91 11.29
CA ASP A 36 31.73 -11.39 12.49
C ASP A 36 32.56 -11.43 13.79
N GLU A 37 33.67 -12.19 13.86
CA GLU A 37 34.58 -12.18 15.03
C GLU A 37 35.41 -10.87 15.13
N ALA A 38 35.59 -10.15 14.00
CA ALA A 38 36.43 -8.95 13.94
C ALA A 38 35.66 -7.66 14.28
N ASP A 39 34.36 -7.60 14.05
CA ASP A 39 33.52 -6.41 14.22
C ASP A 39 32.35 -6.70 15.18
N GLN A 40 32.51 -6.31 16.45
CA GLN A 40 31.47 -6.48 17.50
C GLN A 40 30.30 -5.48 17.28
N LYS A 41 29.57 -5.56 16.18
CA LYS A 41 28.35 -4.76 15.99
C LYS A 41 27.10 -5.59 16.33
N PRO A 42 26.21 -5.06 17.19
CA PRO A 42 25.05 -5.80 17.70
C PRO A 42 23.88 -5.98 16.75
N ASP A 43 23.94 -5.50 15.51
CA ASP A 43 22.78 -5.38 14.61
C ASP A 43 22.61 -6.49 13.57
N HIS A 44 23.50 -7.48 13.54
CA HIS A 44 23.37 -8.63 12.62
C HIS A 44 22.53 -9.76 13.23
N ALA A 45 21.21 -9.65 13.04
CA ALA A 45 20.23 -10.63 13.56
C ALA A 45 20.12 -11.94 12.75
N ALA A 46 20.97 -12.15 11.74
CA ALA A 46 20.84 -13.28 10.83
C ALA A 46 21.26 -14.64 11.45
N MET A 47 22.23 -14.65 12.36
CA MET A 47 22.65 -15.90 13.02
C MET A 47 22.62 -15.76 14.54
N SER A 48 22.02 -16.74 15.23
CA SER A 48 22.09 -16.77 16.70
C SER A 48 23.53 -17.01 17.19
N ALA A 49 23.91 -16.40 18.31
CA ALA A 49 25.23 -16.61 18.90
C ALA A 49 25.53 -18.08 19.17
N SER A 50 24.52 -18.90 19.46
CA SER A 50 24.65 -20.35 19.64
C SER A 50 24.99 -21.04 18.33
N PHE A 51 24.28 -20.72 17.23
CA PHE A 51 24.53 -21.30 15.91
C PHE A 51 25.96 -20.98 15.43
N ARG A 52 26.39 -19.73 15.57
CA ARG A 52 27.77 -19.31 15.23
C ARG A 52 28.82 -20.10 16.05
N HIS A 53 28.62 -20.23 17.36
CA HIS A 53 29.55 -20.93 18.22
C HIS A 53 29.66 -22.44 17.85
N GLU A 54 28.53 -23.09 17.55
CA GLU A 54 28.49 -24.50 17.14
C GLU A 54 29.12 -24.68 15.77
N THR A 55 28.83 -23.80 14.82
CA THR A 55 29.42 -23.80 13.47
C THR A 55 30.94 -23.62 13.55
N MET A 56 31.43 -22.62 14.30
CA MET A 56 32.86 -22.39 14.49
C MET A 56 33.57 -23.57 15.16
N ALA A 57 32.95 -24.23 16.12
CA ALA A 57 33.50 -25.41 16.74
C ALA A 57 33.61 -26.56 15.73
N GLY A 58 32.57 -26.80 14.95
CA GLY A 58 32.56 -27.82 13.89
C GLY A 58 33.60 -27.54 12.80
N LEU A 59 33.77 -26.27 12.38
CA LEU A 59 34.77 -25.87 11.39
C LEU A 59 36.20 -26.07 11.90
N LYS A 60 36.48 -25.73 13.16
CA LYS A 60 37.79 -25.97 13.78
C LYS A 60 38.12 -27.45 13.87
N GLU A 61 37.14 -28.29 14.22
CA GLU A 61 37.31 -29.76 14.25
C GLU A 61 37.57 -30.31 12.85
N MET A 62 36.79 -29.82 11.83
CA MET A 62 36.99 -30.21 10.43
C MET A 62 38.36 -29.77 9.93
N GLN A 63 38.79 -28.52 10.14
CA GLN A 63 40.11 -28.02 9.74
C GLN A 63 41.24 -28.87 10.39
N SER A 64 41.10 -29.21 11.68
CA SER A 64 42.04 -30.11 12.38
C SER A 64 42.08 -31.51 11.74
N ARG A 65 40.91 -32.05 11.36
CA ARG A 65 40.78 -33.33 10.68
C ARG A 65 41.47 -33.28 9.31
N MET A 66 41.14 -32.23 8.49
CA MET A 66 41.74 -32.07 7.16
C MET A 66 43.23 -31.77 7.17
N ALA A 67 43.75 -31.14 8.24
CA ALA A 67 45.19 -30.92 8.40
C ALA A 67 45.98 -32.20 8.80
N ALA A 68 45.26 -33.22 9.29
CA ALA A 68 45.89 -34.46 9.76
C ALA A 68 45.95 -35.56 8.70
N PHE A 69 45.42 -35.34 7.49
CA PHE A 69 45.37 -36.35 6.44
C PHE A 69 46.67 -36.41 5.61
N ASP A 70 47.06 -37.61 5.17
CA ASP A 70 47.94 -37.82 4.02
C ASP A 70 47.12 -37.56 2.75
N ASP A 71 47.01 -36.30 2.38
CA ASP A 71 46.21 -35.85 1.23
C ASP A 71 46.77 -36.39 -0.10
N HIS A 72 45.87 -36.86 -0.97
CA HIS A 72 46.20 -36.88 -2.39
C HIS A 72 46.28 -35.46 -2.86
N VAL A 73 47.28 -35.19 -3.72
CA VAL A 73 47.55 -33.84 -4.25
C VAL A 73 47.51 -33.87 -5.75
N TYR A 74 46.78 -32.83 -6.32
CA TYR A 74 46.77 -32.57 -7.75
C TYR A 74 47.13 -31.13 -8.03
N GLU A 75 48.02 -30.86 -8.98
CA GLU A 75 48.37 -29.51 -9.40
C GLU A 75 47.56 -29.13 -10.61
N SER A 76 46.97 -27.90 -10.61
CA SER A 76 46.32 -27.37 -11.82
C SER A 76 47.28 -27.11 -12.96
N GLU A 77 46.77 -27.01 -14.19
CA GLU A 77 47.62 -26.80 -15.38
C GLU A 77 48.38 -25.48 -15.31
N SER A 78 47.79 -24.42 -14.76
CA SER A 78 48.45 -23.12 -14.54
C SER A 78 49.56 -23.16 -13.47
N GLY A 79 49.54 -24.16 -12.56
CA GLY A 79 50.38 -24.23 -11.39
C GLY A 79 49.99 -23.28 -10.26
N ILE A 80 48.90 -22.48 -10.46
CA ILE A 80 48.39 -21.54 -9.46
C ILE A 80 47.70 -22.27 -8.33
N PHE A 81 46.99 -23.38 -8.60
CA PHE A 81 46.20 -24.10 -7.64
C PHE A 81 46.79 -25.47 -7.30
N ARG A 82 46.82 -25.79 -6.02
CA ARG A 82 47.09 -27.13 -5.49
C ARG A 82 45.86 -27.66 -4.79
N LEU A 83 45.33 -28.79 -5.29
CA LEU A 83 44.13 -29.42 -4.81
C LEU A 83 44.48 -30.57 -3.84
N HIS A 84 43.92 -30.56 -2.65
CA HIS A 84 44.08 -31.55 -1.62
C HIS A 84 42.77 -32.33 -1.41
N TYR A 85 42.76 -33.63 -1.55
CA TYR A 85 41.57 -34.44 -1.54
C TYR A 85 41.77 -35.83 -0.98
N GLN A 86 40.68 -36.46 -0.54
CA GLN A 86 40.61 -37.86 -0.11
C GLN A 86 39.79 -38.69 -1.09
N THR A 87 40.14 -39.96 -1.24
CA THR A 87 39.38 -40.94 -2.05
C THR A 87 38.59 -41.91 -1.21
N GLU A 88 38.78 -41.89 0.12
CA GLU A 88 38.13 -42.77 1.09
C GLU A 88 37.75 -41.97 2.33
N GLY A 89 36.72 -42.48 3.07
CA GLY A 89 36.26 -41.85 4.30
C GLY A 89 35.18 -40.78 4.11
N ALA A 90 34.87 -40.04 5.18
CA ALA A 90 33.81 -39.03 5.17
C ALA A 90 34.12 -37.83 4.29
N ASP A 91 35.40 -37.50 4.14
CA ASP A 91 35.89 -36.38 3.32
C ASP A 91 36.22 -36.78 1.87
N SER A 92 35.86 -38.03 1.45
CA SER A 92 36.13 -38.50 0.10
C SER A 92 35.39 -37.66 -0.94
N VAL A 93 36.12 -37.35 -2.04
CA VAL A 93 35.51 -36.58 -3.13
C VAL A 93 34.56 -37.44 -3.95
N TRP A 94 33.58 -36.80 -4.56
CA TRP A 94 32.64 -37.47 -5.43
C TRP A 94 33.37 -38.20 -6.59
N SER A 95 32.99 -39.43 -6.90
CA SER A 95 33.47 -40.16 -8.06
C SER A 95 32.32 -40.98 -8.67
N ASP A 96 32.20 -40.94 -9.99
CA ASP A 96 31.37 -41.92 -10.70
C ASP A 96 32.23 -43.11 -11.15
N GLU A 97 31.60 -44.26 -11.42
CA GLU A 97 32.29 -45.48 -11.85
C GLU A 97 33.07 -45.36 -13.16
N THR A 98 32.88 -44.26 -13.92
CA THR A 98 33.43 -44.04 -15.26
C THR A 98 34.45 -42.92 -15.31
N GLY A 99 34.59 -42.14 -14.24
CA GLY A 99 35.33 -40.89 -14.20
C GLY A 99 36.68 -40.94 -13.49
N ILE A 100 37.60 -41.76 -14.02
CA ILE A 100 39.01 -41.71 -13.61
C ILE A 100 39.77 -40.89 -14.65
N GLY A 101 40.25 -39.72 -14.21
CA GLY A 101 41.13 -38.86 -15.02
C GLY A 101 42.56 -39.42 -15.19
N PRO A 102 43.49 -38.60 -15.69
CA PRO A 102 44.89 -38.97 -15.84
C PRO A 102 45.47 -39.48 -14.51
N GLU A 103 46.30 -40.55 -14.59
CA GLU A 103 47.09 -41.10 -13.48
C GLU A 103 46.22 -41.59 -12.28
N GLY A 104 44.93 -41.89 -12.47
CA GLY A 104 44.06 -42.36 -11.40
C GLY A 104 43.45 -41.27 -10.53
N VAL A 105 43.51 -39.99 -10.91
CA VAL A 105 42.91 -38.86 -10.23
C VAL A 105 41.39 -38.87 -10.51
N PRO A 106 40.51 -38.67 -9.52
CA PRO A 106 39.07 -38.53 -9.76
C PRO A 106 38.76 -37.42 -10.76
N ASP A 107 37.85 -37.66 -11.71
CA ASP A 107 37.45 -36.67 -12.70
C ASP A 107 36.94 -35.36 -12.06
N TYR A 108 36.28 -35.49 -10.91
CA TYR A 108 35.83 -34.36 -10.07
C TYR A 108 36.99 -33.39 -9.73
N ILE A 109 38.15 -33.90 -9.34
CA ILE A 109 39.34 -33.12 -9.02
C ILE A 109 39.98 -32.51 -10.26
N VAL A 110 40.03 -33.25 -11.38
CA VAL A 110 40.52 -32.73 -12.64
C VAL A 110 39.62 -31.54 -13.12
N LYS A 111 38.32 -31.70 -12.98
CA LYS A 111 37.34 -30.65 -13.32
C LYS A 111 37.48 -29.46 -12.36
N ALA A 112 37.61 -29.69 -11.06
CA ALA A 112 37.84 -28.64 -10.09
C ALA A 112 39.08 -27.80 -10.43
N ALA A 113 40.19 -28.44 -10.81
CA ALA A 113 41.40 -27.74 -11.23
C ALA A 113 41.17 -26.87 -12.50
N GLN A 114 40.43 -27.39 -13.48
CA GLN A 114 40.08 -26.66 -14.70
C GLN A 114 39.15 -25.46 -14.37
N TYR A 115 38.19 -25.62 -13.44
CA TYR A 115 37.31 -24.53 -13.06
C TYR A 115 38.02 -23.47 -12.23
N ALA A 116 38.96 -23.83 -11.37
CA ALA A 116 39.81 -22.91 -10.61
C ALA A 116 40.69 -22.06 -11.56
N ASP A 117 41.37 -22.73 -12.49
CA ASP A 117 42.17 -22.03 -13.51
C ASP A 117 41.31 -21.11 -14.41
N SER A 118 40.09 -21.54 -14.76
CA SER A 118 39.17 -20.73 -15.55
C SER A 118 38.66 -19.52 -14.76
N SER A 119 38.32 -19.71 -13.49
CA SER A 119 37.86 -18.63 -12.61
C SER A 119 38.94 -17.60 -12.35
N TYR A 120 40.18 -18.03 -12.09
CA TYR A 120 41.31 -17.13 -11.93
C TYR A 120 41.59 -16.34 -13.21
N ARG A 121 41.67 -17.04 -14.35
CA ARG A 121 41.95 -16.42 -15.66
C ARG A 121 40.89 -15.35 -15.96
N TYR A 122 39.59 -15.66 -15.67
CA TYR A 122 38.53 -14.72 -15.97
C TYR A 122 38.53 -13.54 -15.01
N GLN A 123 38.50 -13.77 -13.70
CA GLN A 123 38.41 -12.71 -12.70
C GLN A 123 39.69 -11.85 -12.63
N VAL A 124 40.87 -12.47 -12.61
CA VAL A 124 42.13 -11.76 -12.41
C VAL A 124 42.73 -11.31 -13.74
N GLU A 125 42.95 -12.24 -14.73
CA GLU A 125 43.67 -11.88 -15.95
C GLU A 125 42.82 -11.15 -16.98
N GLN A 126 41.52 -11.48 -17.10
CA GLN A 126 40.64 -10.86 -18.12
C GLN A 126 39.91 -9.66 -17.57
N LEU A 127 39.27 -9.75 -16.39
CA LEU A 127 38.59 -8.62 -15.78
C LEU A 127 39.53 -7.62 -15.10
N GLY A 128 40.62 -8.10 -14.51
CA GLY A 128 41.64 -7.24 -13.89
C GLY A 128 41.45 -7.01 -12.38
N TYR A 129 40.71 -7.86 -11.69
CA TYR A 129 40.62 -7.81 -10.21
C TYR A 129 41.99 -8.05 -9.58
N ALA A 130 42.15 -7.67 -8.30
CA ALA A 130 43.37 -7.89 -7.53
C ALA A 130 43.77 -9.39 -7.55
N ASP A 131 45.07 -9.62 -7.62
CA ASP A 131 45.60 -10.99 -7.58
C ASP A 131 45.51 -11.57 -6.17
N PRO A 132 44.71 -12.63 -5.92
CA PRO A 132 44.61 -13.26 -4.60
C PRO A 132 45.91 -13.84 -4.08
N LEU A 133 46.92 -13.99 -4.93
CA LEU A 133 48.29 -14.37 -4.53
C LEU A 133 49.06 -13.22 -3.88
N ASP A 134 48.73 -11.95 -4.15
CA ASP A 134 49.32 -10.78 -3.50
C ASP A 134 48.48 -10.27 -2.31
N GLN A 135 48.79 -10.77 -1.15
CA GLN A 135 48.11 -10.43 0.09
C GLN A 135 48.88 -9.41 0.94
N SER A 136 49.85 -8.71 0.31
CA SER A 136 50.70 -7.74 0.99
C SER A 136 49.91 -6.59 1.62
N VAL A 137 48.74 -6.25 1.08
CA VAL A 137 47.83 -5.24 1.60
C VAL A 137 47.36 -5.61 3.01
N CYS A 138 47.17 -6.90 3.32
CA CYS A 138 46.76 -7.39 4.63
C CYS A 138 47.91 -7.69 5.59
N GLY A 139 49.14 -7.37 5.19
CA GLY A 139 50.31 -7.65 5.99
C GLY A 139 50.87 -9.07 5.82
N ASP A 140 50.29 -9.85 4.92
CA ASP A 140 50.76 -11.17 4.56
C ASP A 140 51.81 -11.10 3.41
N SER A 141 52.40 -12.24 3.10
CA SER A 141 53.39 -12.32 2.01
C SER A 141 52.73 -12.66 0.69
N ILE A 142 53.42 -12.42 -0.42
CA ILE A 142 53.04 -12.94 -1.72
C ILE A 142 53.06 -14.47 -1.65
N LEU A 143 51.92 -15.07 -1.99
CA LEU A 143 51.74 -16.51 -1.98
C LEU A 143 52.33 -17.15 -3.23
N PRO A 144 52.97 -18.33 -3.11
CA PRO A 144 53.45 -19.03 -4.30
C PRO A 144 52.32 -19.70 -5.09
N ARG A 145 51.17 -19.95 -4.44
CA ARG A 145 50.00 -20.63 -4.98
C ARG A 145 48.84 -20.55 -4.02
N MET A 146 47.62 -20.88 -4.50
CA MET A 146 46.43 -21.13 -3.73
C MET A 146 46.24 -22.61 -3.48
N HIS A 147 45.60 -22.95 -2.39
CA HIS A 147 45.22 -24.32 -2.02
C HIS A 147 43.71 -24.49 -2.09
N LEU A 148 43.22 -25.53 -2.77
CA LEU A 148 41.82 -25.99 -2.65
C LEU A 148 41.79 -27.23 -1.77
N ARG A 149 41.07 -27.22 -0.67
CA ARG A 149 40.89 -28.37 0.23
C ARG A 149 39.46 -28.88 0.18
N PHE A 150 39.31 -30.16 -0.15
CA PHE A 150 38.02 -30.81 -0.27
C PHE A 150 37.71 -31.59 0.98
N GLY A 151 36.48 -31.40 1.54
CA GLY A 151 36.03 -32.14 2.71
C GLY A 151 34.51 -32.06 2.88
N ASP A 152 33.95 -32.89 3.74
CA ASP A 152 32.54 -32.85 4.16
C ASP A 152 32.31 -31.64 5.08
N ILE A 153 31.92 -30.50 4.44
CA ILE A 153 31.70 -29.24 5.15
C ILE A 153 30.25 -29.16 5.61
N ARG A 154 30.06 -28.87 6.90
CA ARG A 154 28.73 -28.78 7.50
C ARG A 154 28.62 -27.56 8.41
N ASP A 155 27.41 -26.98 8.46
CA ASP A 155 27.06 -25.92 9.41
C ASP A 155 26.83 -26.48 10.82
N GLY A 156 26.53 -25.59 11.79
CA GLY A 156 26.24 -25.94 13.19
C GLY A 156 25.01 -26.82 13.36
N SER A 157 24.12 -26.91 12.38
CA SER A 157 22.94 -27.77 12.36
C SER A 157 23.19 -29.12 11.67
N GLY A 158 24.38 -29.31 11.10
CA GLY A 158 24.77 -30.50 10.37
C GLY A 158 24.39 -30.53 8.90
N ASN A 159 23.89 -29.45 8.34
CA ASN A 159 23.60 -29.32 6.92
C ASN A 159 24.90 -29.18 6.13
N LYS A 160 24.96 -29.77 4.94
CA LYS A 160 26.08 -29.54 4.03
C LYS A 160 26.13 -28.10 3.52
N VAL A 161 27.35 -27.60 3.34
CA VAL A 161 27.66 -26.25 2.86
C VAL A 161 28.50 -26.34 1.61
N PHE A 162 28.36 -25.40 0.68
CA PHE A 162 29.10 -25.39 -0.57
C PHE A 162 30.59 -25.20 -0.38
N GLY A 163 31.00 -24.17 0.35
CA GLY A 163 32.38 -23.86 0.63
C GLY A 163 32.56 -22.73 1.64
N TYR A 164 33.80 -22.30 1.82
CA TYR A 164 34.13 -21.05 2.52
C TYR A 164 35.58 -20.64 2.28
N PHE A 165 35.81 -19.33 2.38
CA PHE A 165 37.12 -18.72 2.52
C PHE A 165 37.37 -18.35 3.98
N ASN A 166 38.59 -18.58 4.48
CA ASN A 166 38.96 -18.22 5.85
C ASN A 166 40.11 -17.19 5.86
N PRO A 167 39.87 -15.96 6.30
CA PRO A 167 40.91 -14.93 6.42
C PRO A 167 42.12 -15.34 7.27
N SER A 168 41.97 -16.31 8.19
CA SER A 168 43.09 -16.85 8.97
C SER A 168 43.93 -17.89 8.21
N SER A 169 43.48 -18.32 7.03
CA SER A 169 44.21 -19.21 6.11
C SER A 169 44.01 -18.71 4.69
N PRO A 170 44.52 -17.51 4.39
CA PRO A 170 44.14 -16.77 3.18
C PRO A 170 44.68 -17.37 1.89
N ASP A 171 45.51 -18.38 1.98
CA ASP A 171 46.00 -19.21 0.87
C ASP A 171 45.07 -20.37 0.50
N THR A 172 43.98 -20.57 1.21
CA THR A 172 43.20 -21.79 1.10
C THR A 172 41.70 -21.52 0.90
N LEU A 173 41.13 -22.14 -0.15
CA LEU A 173 39.69 -22.24 -0.39
C LEU A 173 39.24 -23.63 0.09
N PHE A 174 38.19 -23.66 0.92
CA PHE A 174 37.60 -24.89 1.39
C PHE A 174 36.33 -25.19 0.57
N ILE A 175 36.29 -26.33 -0.09
CA ILE A 175 35.25 -26.76 -1.03
C ILE A 175 34.62 -28.04 -0.55
N ASN A 176 33.28 -28.17 -0.62
CA ASN A 176 32.65 -29.44 -0.27
C ASN A 176 33.16 -30.58 -1.19
N SER A 177 33.41 -31.72 -0.57
CA SER A 177 33.93 -32.91 -1.27
C SER A 177 32.89 -33.55 -2.19
N THR A 178 31.60 -33.33 -1.94
CA THR A 178 30.52 -33.85 -2.78
C THR A 178 29.33 -32.86 -2.80
N PHE A 179 28.68 -32.73 -3.96
CA PHE A 179 27.44 -31.97 -4.13
C PHE A 179 26.26 -32.89 -4.52
N ASP A 180 26.28 -34.13 -4.01
CA ASP A 180 25.30 -35.14 -4.33
C ASP A 180 24.06 -35.13 -3.42
N ASP A 181 24.04 -34.26 -2.42
CA ASP A 181 22.88 -34.03 -1.55
C ASP A 181 21.76 -33.33 -2.29
N PRO A 182 20.47 -33.69 -2.11
CA PRO A 182 19.34 -33.00 -2.73
C PRO A 182 19.29 -31.50 -2.50
N GLY A 183 19.89 -30.97 -1.43
CA GLY A 183 19.99 -29.52 -1.16
C GLY A 183 20.87 -28.77 -2.14
N PHE A 184 21.74 -29.46 -2.91
CA PHE A 184 22.58 -28.86 -3.94
C PHE A 184 22.00 -29.00 -5.35
N GLN A 185 20.82 -29.59 -5.52
CA GLN A 185 20.17 -29.79 -6.82
C GLN A 185 19.49 -28.51 -7.27
N ASN A 186 19.41 -28.28 -8.55
CA ASN A 186 18.92 -27.15 -9.34
C ASN A 186 20.04 -26.20 -9.86
N ASN A 187 21.26 -26.68 -9.92
CA ASN A 187 22.33 -26.01 -10.62
C ASN A 187 22.28 -26.44 -12.10
N ASP A 188 21.54 -25.75 -12.93
CA ASP A 188 21.37 -26.07 -14.35
C ASP A 188 22.65 -25.77 -15.13
N ASN A 189 23.56 -26.71 -15.10
CA ASN A 189 24.78 -26.61 -15.87
C ASN A 189 24.51 -27.09 -17.30
N GLU A 190 24.55 -26.20 -18.28
CA GLU A 190 24.32 -26.53 -19.70
C GLU A 190 25.54 -27.18 -20.39
N GLU A 191 26.37 -27.95 -19.70
CA GLU A 191 27.30 -28.82 -20.44
C GLU A 191 26.48 -29.87 -21.19
N SER A 192 26.41 -29.73 -22.51
CA SER A 192 25.55 -30.51 -23.39
C SER A 192 25.73 -32.04 -23.29
N SER A 193 26.88 -32.50 -22.82
CA SER A 193 27.16 -33.92 -22.62
C SER A 193 26.54 -34.53 -21.34
N TYR A 194 26.09 -33.71 -20.37
CA TYR A 194 25.59 -34.19 -19.07
C TYR A 194 24.20 -33.63 -18.72
N LYS A 195 23.59 -32.86 -19.59
CA LYS A 195 22.30 -32.19 -19.35
C LYS A 195 21.27 -33.15 -18.79
N GLY A 196 20.69 -32.80 -17.64
CA GLY A 196 19.67 -33.59 -16.96
C GLY A 196 20.21 -34.79 -16.17
N THR A 197 21.51 -34.84 -15.85
CA THR A 197 22.09 -35.85 -15.02
C THR A 197 22.57 -35.28 -13.69
N ILE A 198 22.60 -36.09 -12.62
CA ILE A 198 23.11 -35.64 -11.32
C ILE A 198 24.56 -35.16 -11.40
N LYS A 199 25.36 -35.71 -12.30
CA LYS A 199 26.72 -35.28 -12.57
C LYS A 199 26.75 -33.82 -13.08
N ASN A 200 25.78 -33.42 -13.89
CA ASN A 200 25.69 -32.05 -14.39
C ASN A 200 25.45 -31.08 -13.22
N GLU A 201 24.56 -31.40 -12.30
CA GLU A 201 24.24 -30.58 -11.13
C GLU A 201 25.42 -30.49 -10.17
N ILE A 202 26.10 -31.63 -9.90
CA ILE A 202 27.30 -31.67 -9.06
C ILE A 202 28.41 -30.77 -9.62
N LEU A 203 28.67 -30.86 -10.93
CA LEU A 203 29.71 -30.06 -11.59
C LEU A 203 29.29 -28.59 -11.69
N GLY A 204 27.99 -28.29 -11.80
CA GLY A 204 27.45 -26.94 -11.71
C GLY A 204 27.71 -26.31 -10.35
N ALA A 205 27.36 -27.01 -9.27
CA ALA A 205 27.64 -26.59 -7.90
C ALA A 205 29.13 -26.37 -7.64
N LEU A 206 29.98 -27.25 -8.15
CA LEU A 206 31.42 -27.13 -8.04
C LEU A 206 31.97 -25.88 -8.74
N LYS A 207 31.46 -25.55 -9.94
CA LYS A 207 31.84 -24.35 -10.71
C LYS A 207 31.56 -23.09 -9.92
N VAL A 208 30.28 -22.93 -9.50
CA VAL A 208 29.86 -21.72 -8.80
C VAL A 208 30.56 -21.55 -7.48
N THR A 209 30.73 -22.63 -6.72
CA THR A 209 31.47 -22.59 -5.45
C THR A 209 32.92 -22.11 -5.63
N ILE A 210 33.62 -22.63 -6.62
CA ILE A 210 35.03 -22.25 -6.87
C ILE A 210 35.11 -20.76 -7.28
N ALA A 211 34.21 -20.29 -8.15
CA ALA A 211 34.19 -18.90 -8.56
C ALA A 211 33.88 -17.96 -7.39
N HIS A 212 32.94 -18.35 -6.54
CA HIS A 212 32.51 -17.64 -5.35
C HIS A 212 33.63 -17.52 -4.30
N GLU A 213 34.21 -18.64 -3.89
CA GLU A 213 35.25 -18.65 -2.85
C GLU A 213 36.54 -17.98 -3.33
N LEU A 214 36.86 -18.08 -4.62
CA LEU A 214 37.98 -17.33 -5.21
C LEU A 214 37.75 -15.83 -5.15
N LYS A 215 36.51 -15.40 -5.33
CA LYS A 215 36.16 -13.98 -5.20
C LYS A 215 36.40 -13.45 -3.79
N HIS A 216 36.10 -14.21 -2.75
CA HIS A 216 36.43 -13.83 -1.37
C HIS A 216 37.94 -13.69 -1.15
N ALA A 217 38.74 -14.55 -1.75
CA ALA A 217 40.21 -14.41 -1.70
C ALA A 217 40.68 -13.13 -2.41
N ILE A 218 40.06 -12.75 -3.54
CA ILE A 218 40.29 -11.50 -4.25
C ILE A 218 39.89 -10.28 -3.41
N GLN A 219 38.71 -10.32 -2.78
CA GLN A 219 38.22 -9.28 -1.87
C GLN A 219 39.16 -9.11 -0.68
N TYR A 220 39.65 -10.22 -0.11
CA TYR A 220 40.67 -10.18 0.95
C TYR A 220 41.95 -9.53 0.48
N ALA A 221 42.47 -9.91 -0.66
CA ALA A 221 43.68 -9.31 -1.23
C ALA A 221 43.51 -7.81 -1.52
N THR A 222 42.28 -7.34 -1.70
CA THR A 222 42.00 -5.92 -1.99
C THR A 222 41.94 -5.06 -0.72
N ASN A 223 41.22 -5.46 0.33
CA ASN A 223 41.00 -4.63 1.54
C ASN A 223 40.91 -5.41 2.84
N CYS A 224 41.37 -6.64 2.88
CA CYS A 224 41.35 -7.54 4.04
C CYS A 224 39.93 -7.79 4.59
N LEU A 225 38.91 -7.72 3.73
CA LEU A 225 37.48 -7.81 4.08
C LEU A 225 37.10 -6.81 5.18
N SER A 226 37.60 -5.60 5.12
CA SER A 226 37.45 -4.60 6.17
C SER A 226 36.49 -3.49 5.77
N GLY A 227 35.82 -2.88 6.79
CA GLY A 227 34.91 -1.76 6.61
C GLY A 227 33.58 -2.14 6.00
N ASP A 228 32.84 -1.15 5.48
CA ASP A 228 31.52 -1.35 4.87
C ASP A 228 31.61 -2.23 3.63
N ALA A 229 32.58 -1.98 2.76
CA ALA A 229 32.81 -2.79 1.56
C ALA A 229 33.22 -4.24 1.85
N GLY A 230 33.80 -4.50 3.02
CA GLY A 230 34.10 -5.85 3.50
C GLY A 230 32.98 -6.45 4.36
N SER A 231 31.82 -5.83 4.44
CA SER A 231 30.68 -6.42 5.15
C SER A 231 30.16 -7.65 4.45
N PHE A 232 29.52 -8.50 5.23
CA PHE A 232 28.95 -9.74 4.76
C PHE A 232 28.05 -9.55 3.53
N GLU A 233 27.13 -8.61 3.59
CA GLU A 233 26.15 -8.42 2.55
C GLU A 233 26.78 -8.07 1.20
N TRP A 234 27.73 -7.14 1.17
CA TRP A 234 28.41 -6.72 -0.05
C TRP A 234 29.32 -7.80 -0.63
N THR A 235 30.06 -8.50 0.24
CA THR A 235 31.00 -9.53 -0.21
C THR A 235 30.28 -10.74 -0.79
N GLU A 236 29.16 -11.16 -0.19
CA GLU A 236 28.38 -12.29 -0.68
C GLU A 236 27.64 -11.96 -2.00
N MET A 237 27.03 -10.77 -2.12
CA MET A 237 26.42 -10.38 -3.38
C MET A 237 27.43 -10.37 -4.54
N ASP A 238 28.63 -9.84 -4.31
CA ASP A 238 29.67 -9.73 -5.30
C ASP A 238 30.26 -11.12 -5.65
N ALA A 239 30.42 -11.99 -4.67
CA ALA A 239 30.88 -13.36 -4.90
C ALA A 239 29.81 -14.17 -5.68
N THR A 240 28.55 -14.01 -5.34
CA THR A 240 27.44 -14.65 -6.05
C THR A 240 27.30 -14.13 -7.50
N MET A 241 27.53 -12.84 -7.72
CA MET A 241 27.57 -12.30 -9.09
C MET A 241 28.66 -13.00 -9.92
N MET A 242 29.83 -13.31 -9.32
CA MET A 242 30.90 -14.00 -10.03
C MET A 242 30.55 -15.43 -10.42
N GLU A 243 29.63 -16.08 -9.75
CA GLU A 243 29.10 -17.39 -10.14
C GLU A 243 28.55 -17.35 -11.57
N ASP A 244 27.69 -16.37 -11.87
CA ASP A 244 27.07 -16.18 -13.18
C ASP A 244 28.06 -15.58 -14.21
N VAL A 245 28.83 -14.59 -13.80
CA VAL A 245 29.74 -13.88 -14.71
C VAL A 245 30.86 -14.79 -15.22
N VAL A 246 31.37 -15.70 -14.39
CA VAL A 246 32.40 -16.66 -14.76
C VAL A 246 31.82 -17.87 -15.48
N PHE A 247 30.65 -18.35 -15.04
CA PHE A 247 29.99 -19.54 -15.55
C PHE A 247 28.52 -19.25 -15.95
N PRO A 248 28.29 -18.47 -17.02
CA PRO A 248 26.95 -17.95 -17.37
C PRO A 248 25.93 -19.02 -17.78
N ASN A 249 26.38 -20.28 -17.90
CA ASN A 249 25.48 -21.43 -18.14
C ASN A 249 25.08 -22.16 -16.87
N VAL A 250 25.47 -21.65 -15.70
CA VAL A 250 25.07 -22.19 -14.39
C VAL A 250 24.25 -21.13 -13.68
N ASN A 251 22.94 -21.34 -13.60
CA ASN A 251 22.01 -20.33 -13.10
C ASN A 251 21.69 -20.52 -11.60
N ASP A 252 22.66 -20.93 -10.79
CA ASP A 252 22.44 -21.19 -9.37
C ASP A 252 21.89 -20.00 -8.59
N TYR A 253 22.38 -18.81 -8.86
CA TYR A 253 21.91 -17.57 -8.24
C TYR A 253 20.41 -17.34 -8.37
N ARG A 254 19.76 -17.92 -9.38
CA ARG A 254 18.30 -17.80 -9.58
C ARG A 254 17.50 -18.46 -8.44
N ASN A 255 18.11 -19.40 -7.71
CA ASN A 255 17.47 -20.00 -6.54
C ASN A 255 17.31 -19.00 -5.39
N TYR A 256 18.19 -17.98 -5.30
CA TYR A 256 18.17 -16.98 -4.21
C TYR A 256 17.19 -15.84 -4.43
N ILE A 257 16.90 -15.52 -5.69
CA ILE A 257 16.07 -14.37 -6.05
C ILE A 257 14.57 -14.70 -6.11
N GLN A 258 14.19 -15.95 -5.82
CA GLN A 258 12.80 -16.42 -5.88
C GLN A 258 11.96 -15.96 -4.69
N GLY A 259 10.65 -15.84 -4.93
CA GLY A 259 9.67 -15.52 -3.88
C GLY A 259 9.90 -14.16 -3.23
N SER A 260 9.82 -14.09 -1.91
CA SER A 260 9.97 -12.85 -1.13
C SER A 260 11.42 -12.53 -0.74
N ALA A 261 12.39 -13.31 -1.16
CA ALA A 261 13.79 -13.10 -0.80
C ALA A 261 14.45 -12.01 -1.64
N GLY A 262 14.21 -12.01 -2.97
CA GLY A 262 14.82 -11.05 -3.89
C GLY A 262 14.06 -9.73 -4.02
N ILE A 263 14.68 -8.76 -4.70
CA ILE A 263 14.09 -7.43 -5.00
C ILE A 263 12.77 -7.56 -5.78
N PHE A 264 12.62 -8.58 -6.62
CA PHE A 264 11.39 -8.82 -7.39
C PHE A 264 10.17 -9.02 -6.48
N GLY A 265 10.29 -9.93 -5.53
CA GLY A 265 9.20 -10.29 -4.61
C GLY A 265 9.07 -9.36 -3.41
N ASN A 266 10.15 -8.66 -3.04
CA ASN A 266 10.16 -7.78 -1.87
C ASN A 266 11.09 -6.57 -2.05
N PRO A 267 10.76 -5.64 -2.94
CA PRO A 267 11.60 -4.47 -3.23
C PRO A 267 11.82 -3.56 -2.02
N GLN A 268 11.02 -3.71 -0.96
CA GLN A 268 11.11 -2.93 0.27
C GLN A 268 12.09 -3.52 1.30
N THR A 269 12.74 -4.63 1.02
CA THR A 269 13.73 -5.18 1.95
C THR A 269 14.87 -4.21 2.13
N LYS A 270 15.32 -4.05 3.37
CA LYS A 270 16.46 -3.18 3.69
C LYS A 270 17.68 -3.63 2.86
N PHE A 271 18.30 -2.69 2.17
CA PHE A 271 19.44 -2.93 1.31
C PHE A 271 20.76 -2.52 2.02
N PRO A 272 21.87 -3.23 1.82
CA PRO A 272 22.03 -4.47 1.06
C PRO A 272 21.53 -5.71 1.82
N VAL A 273 21.27 -6.78 1.09
CA VAL A 273 21.01 -8.13 1.61
C VAL A 273 21.90 -9.09 0.84
N GLU A 274 22.33 -10.13 1.48
CA GLU A 274 23.20 -11.18 0.90
C GLU A 274 22.68 -11.74 -0.45
N TYR A 275 23.02 -12.89 -0.84
CA TYR A 275 22.71 -13.58 -2.11
C TYR A 275 21.44 -13.15 -2.84
N SER A 276 20.36 -12.89 -2.11
CA SER A 276 19.05 -12.57 -2.71
C SER A 276 19.00 -11.24 -3.49
N HIS A 277 20.00 -10.37 -3.28
CA HIS A 277 20.14 -9.11 -3.99
C HIS A 277 21.23 -9.12 -5.07
N VAL A 278 21.71 -10.29 -5.48
CA VAL A 278 22.73 -10.42 -6.53
C VAL A 278 22.37 -9.69 -7.83
N THR A 279 21.10 -9.64 -8.19
CA THR A 279 20.61 -8.91 -9.38
C THR A 279 20.86 -7.41 -9.29
N PHE A 280 21.03 -6.87 -8.09
CA PHE A 280 21.53 -5.51 -7.93
C PHE A 280 22.94 -5.35 -8.53
N MET A 281 23.83 -6.28 -8.23
CA MET A 281 25.20 -6.28 -8.75
C MET A 281 25.22 -6.52 -10.26
N LEU A 282 24.40 -7.48 -10.75
CA LEU A 282 24.28 -7.80 -12.17
C LEU A 282 23.78 -6.60 -12.99
N HIS A 283 22.89 -5.77 -12.45
CA HIS A 283 22.45 -4.55 -13.15
C HIS A 283 23.63 -3.63 -13.49
N TYR A 284 24.51 -3.35 -12.54
CA TYR A 284 25.68 -2.50 -12.78
C TYR A 284 26.69 -3.16 -13.73
N HIS A 285 26.83 -4.48 -13.62
CA HIS A 285 27.68 -5.24 -14.54
C HIS A 285 27.17 -5.19 -15.99
N GLU A 286 25.86 -5.35 -16.20
CA GLU A 286 25.27 -5.28 -17.54
C GLU A 286 25.19 -3.84 -18.07
N TYR A 287 24.85 -2.86 -17.20
CA TYR A 287 24.64 -1.47 -17.61
C TYR A 287 25.94 -0.74 -17.95
N PHE A 288 26.98 -0.84 -17.11
CA PHE A 288 28.28 -0.18 -17.30
C PHE A 288 29.30 -1.07 -17.99
N GLY A 289 29.04 -2.37 -18.05
CA GLY A 289 29.98 -3.36 -18.57
C GLY A 289 30.83 -4.03 -17.48
N PRO A 290 31.58 -5.08 -17.88
CA PRO A 290 32.23 -5.99 -16.93
C PRO A 290 33.33 -5.34 -16.07
N GLY A 291 33.87 -4.20 -16.47
CA GLY A 291 34.92 -3.46 -15.72
C GLY A 291 34.38 -2.66 -14.52
N PHE A 292 33.08 -2.39 -14.43
CA PHE A 292 32.54 -1.50 -13.42
C PHE A 292 32.91 -1.90 -11.98
N TRP A 293 32.68 -3.14 -11.62
CA TRP A 293 33.01 -3.62 -10.27
C TRP A 293 34.48 -3.76 -10.00
N VAL A 294 35.29 -3.95 -11.04
CA VAL A 294 36.75 -3.90 -10.93
C VAL A 294 37.21 -2.51 -10.51
N ASP A 295 36.71 -1.50 -11.21
CA ASP A 295 37.03 -0.09 -10.90
C ASP A 295 36.54 0.28 -9.48
N VAL A 296 35.38 -0.20 -9.03
CA VAL A 296 34.87 0.01 -7.67
C VAL A 296 35.80 -0.61 -6.62
N TRP A 297 36.21 -1.86 -6.82
CA TRP A 297 37.15 -2.52 -5.92
C TRP A 297 38.56 -1.88 -5.95
N ASP A 298 38.98 -1.34 -7.08
CA ASP A 298 40.23 -0.55 -7.19
C ASP A 298 40.16 0.73 -6.36
N VAL A 299 39.03 1.44 -6.35
CA VAL A 299 38.83 2.62 -5.49
C VAL A 299 38.93 2.22 -4.01
N ILE A 300 38.31 1.13 -3.61
CA ILE A 300 38.34 0.61 -2.24
C ILE A 300 39.79 0.22 -1.88
N GLY A 301 40.46 -0.57 -2.69
CA GLY A 301 41.82 -1.05 -2.46
C GLY A 301 42.86 0.10 -2.37
N ARG A 302 42.72 1.11 -3.23
CA ARG A 302 43.61 2.29 -3.19
C ARG A 302 43.46 3.13 -1.92
N ALA A 303 42.29 3.10 -1.32
CA ALA A 303 42.04 3.84 -0.09
C ALA A 303 42.49 3.10 1.18
N TYR A 304 42.49 1.78 1.16
CA TYR A 304 42.90 0.94 2.27
C TYR A 304 44.43 0.84 2.39
N PRO A 305 45.07 0.77 3.59
CA PRO A 305 44.44 0.77 4.91
C PRO A 305 44.19 2.16 5.50
N GLY A 306 44.48 3.22 4.80
CA GLY A 306 44.41 4.57 5.32
C GLY A 306 42.99 5.04 5.62
N LYS A 307 42.00 4.56 4.87
CA LYS A 307 40.61 4.96 4.96
C LYS A 307 39.70 3.82 4.50
N ASN A 308 38.73 3.47 5.31
CA ASN A 308 37.61 2.63 4.86
C ASN A 308 36.62 3.48 4.09
N ILE A 309 36.39 3.15 2.84
CA ILE A 309 35.40 3.78 1.96
C ILE A 309 34.14 2.89 1.95
N ALA A 310 32.96 3.51 2.07
CA ALA A 310 31.72 2.81 1.88
C ALA A 310 31.55 2.36 0.42
N MET A 311 30.97 1.20 0.17
CA MET A 311 30.74 0.66 -1.16
C MET A 311 30.02 1.64 -2.07
N THR A 312 28.94 2.26 -1.58
CA THR A 312 28.17 3.27 -2.32
C THR A 312 28.99 4.52 -2.66
N SER A 313 29.97 4.91 -1.83
CA SER A 313 30.87 6.03 -2.11
C SER A 313 31.86 5.68 -3.22
N ALA A 314 32.38 4.45 -3.22
CA ALA A 314 33.26 3.96 -4.30
C ALA A 314 32.48 3.85 -5.62
N MET A 315 31.26 3.35 -5.59
CA MET A 315 30.36 3.31 -6.75
C MET A 315 30.13 4.73 -7.31
N SER A 316 29.86 5.72 -6.44
CA SER A 316 29.69 7.11 -6.88
C SER A 316 30.92 7.67 -7.59
N GLU A 317 32.11 7.42 -7.04
CA GLU A 317 33.40 7.87 -7.67
C GLU A 317 33.58 7.24 -9.06
N VAL A 318 33.27 5.96 -9.22
CA VAL A 318 33.39 5.25 -10.49
C VAL A 318 32.33 5.74 -11.49
N ILE A 319 31.08 5.94 -11.07
CA ILE A 319 30.01 6.45 -11.92
C ILE A 319 30.36 7.87 -12.42
N GLU A 320 30.86 8.75 -11.55
CA GLU A 320 31.32 10.09 -11.93
C GLU A 320 32.46 10.05 -12.96
N ALA A 321 33.41 9.12 -12.81
CA ALA A 321 34.49 8.93 -13.77
C ALA A 321 33.96 8.41 -15.12
N HIS A 322 33.02 7.48 -15.14
CA HIS A 322 32.38 6.97 -16.35
C HIS A 322 31.49 8.01 -17.04
N ASN A 323 30.85 8.89 -16.27
CA ASN A 323 29.97 9.94 -16.79
C ASN A 323 30.63 10.85 -17.81
N ASN A 324 31.93 11.07 -17.65
CA ASN A 324 32.75 11.81 -18.61
C ASN A 324 32.90 11.08 -19.97
N GLY A 325 32.56 9.79 -20.05
CA GLY A 325 32.60 8.95 -21.27
C GLY A 325 31.24 8.71 -21.92
N PHE A 326 30.14 8.74 -21.16
CA PHE A 326 28.79 8.50 -21.67
C PHE A 326 28.10 9.73 -22.27
N GLY A 327 28.57 10.94 -21.98
CA GLY A 327 28.14 12.17 -22.66
C GLY A 327 26.77 12.72 -22.29
N ASP A 328 26.02 12.10 -21.40
CA ASP A 328 24.69 12.56 -20.98
C ASP A 328 24.75 13.53 -19.79
N GLY A 329 25.84 13.54 -19.03
CA GLY A 329 26.07 14.43 -17.89
C GLY A 329 25.08 14.29 -16.74
N GLN A 330 24.20 13.28 -16.80
CA GLN A 330 23.07 13.07 -15.86
C GLN A 330 23.15 11.76 -15.08
N THR A 331 24.11 10.89 -15.39
CA THR A 331 24.26 9.63 -14.70
C THR A 331 24.91 9.85 -13.34
N SER A 332 24.17 9.59 -12.26
CA SER A 332 24.63 9.66 -10.86
C SER A 332 24.35 8.33 -10.16
N LEU A 333 24.91 8.15 -8.96
CA LEU A 333 24.57 6.98 -8.14
C LEU A 333 23.06 6.89 -7.91
N GLU A 334 22.41 8.00 -7.61
CA GLU A 334 20.97 8.07 -7.37
C GLU A 334 20.18 7.63 -8.61
N SER A 335 20.53 8.18 -9.79
CA SER A 335 19.83 7.82 -11.03
C SER A 335 20.03 6.36 -11.41
N THR A 336 21.20 5.79 -11.14
CA THR A 336 21.48 4.37 -11.42
C THR A 336 20.80 3.44 -10.41
N LEU A 337 20.70 3.83 -9.15
CA LEU A 337 19.88 3.12 -8.14
C LEU A 337 18.42 3.08 -8.56
N ILE A 338 17.85 4.19 -9.01
CA ILE A 338 16.49 4.24 -9.51
C ILE A 338 16.31 3.31 -10.72
N ARG A 339 17.23 3.37 -11.69
CA ARG A 339 17.21 2.52 -12.88
C ARG A 339 17.32 1.04 -12.54
N ASN A 340 18.11 0.70 -11.54
CA ASN A 340 18.23 -0.67 -11.03
C ASN A 340 16.83 -1.23 -10.67
N TYR A 341 16.04 -0.48 -9.89
CA TYR A 341 14.69 -0.86 -9.53
C TYR A 341 13.73 -0.92 -10.74
N LEU A 342 13.90 -0.04 -11.73
CA LEU A 342 13.11 -0.12 -12.96
C LEU A 342 13.40 -1.40 -13.76
N TRP A 343 14.66 -1.85 -13.78
CA TRP A 343 15.03 -3.12 -14.43
C TRP A 343 14.36 -4.32 -13.74
N HIS A 344 14.32 -4.33 -12.40
CA HIS A 344 13.61 -5.35 -11.65
C HIS A 344 12.10 -5.32 -11.92
N MET A 345 11.50 -4.13 -11.97
CA MET A 345 10.09 -3.96 -12.28
C MET A 345 9.73 -4.43 -13.71
N ALA A 346 10.68 -4.35 -14.65
CA ALA A 346 10.52 -4.74 -16.04
C ALA A 346 10.78 -6.23 -16.31
N SER A 347 10.91 -7.06 -15.29
CA SER A 347 11.28 -8.48 -15.41
C SER A 347 10.06 -9.42 -15.28
N GLY A 348 10.31 -10.72 -15.41
CA GLY A 348 9.28 -11.75 -15.29
C GLY A 348 8.18 -11.57 -16.34
N ASN A 349 6.94 -11.58 -15.90
CA ASN A 349 5.76 -11.39 -16.74
C ASN A 349 5.73 -10.01 -17.44
N ARG A 350 6.46 -9.01 -16.92
CA ARG A 350 6.58 -7.68 -17.53
C ARG A 350 7.65 -7.59 -18.61
N ALA A 351 8.58 -8.53 -18.71
CA ALA A 351 9.69 -8.48 -19.67
C ALA A 351 9.23 -8.33 -21.12
N ALA A 352 8.21 -9.11 -21.53
CA ALA A 352 7.65 -9.03 -22.87
C ALA A 352 6.94 -7.68 -23.15
N GLU A 353 6.31 -7.11 -22.14
CA GLU A 353 5.62 -5.83 -22.23
C GLU A 353 6.58 -4.64 -22.23
N SER A 354 7.74 -4.81 -21.63
CA SER A 354 8.79 -3.79 -21.50
C SER A 354 9.69 -3.65 -22.75
N GLY A 355 9.39 -4.38 -23.84
CA GLY A 355 10.03 -4.20 -25.13
C GLY A 355 11.55 -4.45 -25.13
N GLY A 356 12.06 -5.25 -24.20
CA GLY A 356 13.50 -5.53 -24.03
C GLY A 356 14.23 -4.53 -23.15
N TYR A 357 13.51 -3.66 -22.46
CA TYR A 357 14.09 -2.85 -21.39
C TYR A 357 14.37 -3.73 -20.16
N GLY A 358 15.56 -3.57 -19.56
CA GLY A 358 15.93 -4.31 -18.36
C GLY A 358 17.06 -5.30 -18.57
N PHE A 359 17.16 -6.32 -17.75
CA PHE A 359 18.19 -7.36 -17.80
C PHE A 359 18.11 -8.19 -19.07
N ALA A 360 19.25 -8.66 -19.54
CA ALA A 360 19.31 -9.59 -20.68
C ALA A 360 18.48 -10.86 -20.45
N ALA A 361 18.44 -11.37 -19.20
CA ALA A 361 17.67 -12.51 -18.76
C ALA A 361 16.30 -12.15 -18.14
N SER A 362 15.81 -10.92 -18.32
CA SER A 362 14.61 -10.40 -17.62
C SER A 362 13.38 -11.31 -17.69
N ALA A 363 13.18 -12.01 -18.81
CA ALA A 363 12.05 -12.94 -18.99
C ALA A 363 12.15 -14.25 -18.17
N GLU A 364 13.33 -14.54 -17.64
CA GLU A 364 13.61 -15.74 -16.84
C GLU A 364 13.64 -15.45 -15.35
N TYR A 365 13.53 -14.18 -14.99
CA TYR A 365 13.51 -13.71 -13.60
C TYR A 365 12.09 -13.81 -13.00
N PRO A 366 11.98 -13.76 -11.67
CA PRO A 366 10.69 -13.75 -11.01
C PRO A 366 9.82 -12.55 -11.42
N ASP A 367 8.49 -12.72 -11.29
CA ASP A 367 7.55 -11.64 -11.47
C ASP A 367 7.74 -10.56 -10.39
N PRO A 368 7.75 -9.26 -10.76
CA PRO A 368 7.82 -8.19 -9.79
C PRO A 368 6.52 -8.11 -8.97
N VAL A 369 6.66 -7.86 -7.67
CA VAL A 369 5.52 -7.65 -6.79
C VAL A 369 5.23 -6.16 -6.65
N PHE A 370 4.06 -5.74 -7.10
CA PHE A 370 3.60 -4.36 -6.98
C PHE A 370 2.91 -4.14 -5.64
N PHE A 371 3.26 -3.05 -4.98
CA PHE A 371 2.61 -2.60 -3.76
C PHE A 371 1.20 -2.05 -4.02
N GLY A 372 0.99 -1.44 -5.19
CA GLY A 372 -0.29 -0.95 -5.66
C GLY A 372 -0.44 -1.15 -7.16
N SER A 373 -1.63 -1.62 -7.57
CA SER A 373 -2.03 -1.81 -8.97
C SER A 373 -3.37 -1.12 -9.17
N PHE A 374 -3.44 -0.20 -10.14
CA PHE A 374 -4.54 0.75 -10.29
C PHE A 374 -5.11 0.75 -11.70
N ASP A 375 -6.43 0.71 -11.79
CA ASP A 375 -7.24 0.72 -13.02
C ASP A 375 -8.06 2.00 -13.19
N SER A 376 -7.99 2.91 -12.21
CA SER A 376 -8.74 4.17 -12.19
C SER A 376 -7.93 5.30 -11.57
N ILE A 377 -8.22 6.54 -11.96
CA ILE A 377 -7.71 7.77 -11.37
C ILE A 377 -8.86 8.77 -11.19
N PRO A 378 -8.80 9.71 -10.26
CA PRO A 378 -7.68 9.95 -9.36
C PRO A 378 -7.51 8.80 -8.37
N HIS A 379 -6.28 8.51 -8.02
CA HIS A 379 -6.00 7.46 -7.06
C HIS A 379 -5.10 7.98 -5.95
N MET A 380 -5.55 7.77 -4.72
CA MET A 380 -4.76 7.98 -3.51
C MET A 380 -4.52 6.62 -2.87
N PRO A 381 -3.43 5.94 -3.22
CA PRO A 381 -3.12 4.70 -2.57
C PRO A 381 -2.59 4.97 -1.17
N TYR A 382 -3.30 4.46 -0.22
CA TYR A 382 -2.86 4.09 1.11
C TYR A 382 -2.08 5.08 1.98
N ASN A 383 -2.45 5.05 3.22
CA ASN A 383 -1.73 5.52 4.38
C ASN A 383 -0.27 5.08 4.33
N GLN A 384 0.64 6.05 4.20
CA GLN A 384 2.03 5.95 4.57
C GLN A 384 2.74 4.66 4.13
N ALA A 385 2.99 4.51 2.82
CA ALA A 385 3.98 3.55 2.38
C ALA A 385 5.34 3.86 3.02
N THR A 386 5.99 2.85 3.55
CA THR A 386 7.32 2.99 4.15
C THR A 386 8.36 2.35 3.27
N VAL A 387 9.51 3.01 3.12
CA VAL A 387 10.64 2.50 2.33
C VAL A 387 11.90 2.62 3.15
N PRO A 388 12.58 1.51 3.47
CA PRO A 388 13.91 1.53 4.05
C PRO A 388 14.94 2.19 3.12
N HIS A 389 16.10 2.57 3.64
CA HIS A 389 17.15 3.17 2.83
C HIS A 389 17.61 2.20 1.73
N HIS A 390 17.90 2.76 0.56
CA HIS A 390 18.28 2.04 -0.66
C HIS A 390 17.31 0.94 -1.10
N ALA A 391 16.10 0.92 -0.53
CA ALA A 391 15.01 0.02 -0.92
C ALA A 391 13.96 0.78 -1.75
N GLY A 392 13.03 0.04 -2.36
CA GLY A 392 12.00 0.63 -3.21
C GLY A 392 10.61 0.03 -3.00
N ARG A 393 9.65 0.60 -3.69
CA ARG A 393 8.30 0.05 -3.87
C ARG A 393 7.86 0.22 -5.30
N PHE A 394 7.18 -0.79 -5.84
CA PHE A 394 6.63 -0.76 -7.18
C PHE A 394 5.14 -0.46 -7.15
N PHE A 395 4.72 0.38 -8.08
CA PHE A 395 3.33 0.71 -8.37
C PHE A 395 3.08 0.56 -9.86
N GLU A 396 1.86 0.20 -10.24
CA GLU A 396 1.46 0.14 -11.63
C GLU A 396 0.08 0.75 -11.86
N PHE A 397 -0.09 1.34 -13.03
CA PHE A 397 -1.34 1.91 -13.50
C PHE A 397 -1.69 1.27 -14.84
N HIS A 398 -2.85 0.62 -14.90
CA HIS A 398 -3.39 0.00 -16.10
C HIS A 398 -4.10 1.04 -16.97
N ALA A 399 -3.33 1.96 -17.50
CA ALA A 399 -3.83 3.14 -18.23
C ALA A 399 -4.67 2.78 -19.47
N GLY A 400 -4.44 1.61 -20.07
CA GLY A 400 -5.21 1.11 -21.21
C GLY A 400 -6.67 0.83 -20.87
N GLU A 401 -6.97 0.55 -19.62
CA GLU A 401 -8.32 0.27 -19.09
C GLU A 401 -9.00 1.55 -18.58
N MET A 402 -8.23 2.60 -18.32
CA MET A 402 -8.74 3.89 -17.86
C MET A 402 -9.32 4.69 -19.02
N HIS A 403 -10.55 5.16 -18.87
CA HIS A 403 -11.18 6.06 -19.81
C HIS A 403 -10.95 7.54 -19.45
N VAL A 404 -9.70 7.89 -19.12
CA VAL A 404 -9.32 9.22 -18.66
C VAL A 404 -8.47 9.92 -19.71
N ALA A 405 -8.83 11.16 -19.98
CA ALA A 405 -8.05 12.09 -20.81
C ALA A 405 -7.24 13.01 -19.88
N GLY A 406 -6.19 13.61 -20.41
CA GLY A 406 -5.39 14.62 -19.72
C GLY A 406 -3.96 14.15 -19.45
N GLN A 407 -3.12 15.12 -19.11
CA GLN A 407 -1.71 14.91 -18.83
C GLN A 407 -1.55 14.09 -17.54
N VAL A 408 -0.61 13.17 -17.55
CA VAL A 408 -0.28 12.38 -16.35
C VAL A 408 0.35 13.30 -15.30
N ALA A 409 -0.27 13.39 -14.14
CA ALA A 409 0.24 14.11 -12.99
C ALA A 409 0.39 13.17 -11.80
N LEU A 410 1.57 13.17 -11.20
CA LEU A 410 1.89 12.40 -10.00
C LEU A 410 2.40 13.36 -8.92
N ALA A 411 2.05 13.12 -7.68
CA ALA A 411 2.63 13.82 -6.55
C ALA A 411 3.04 12.82 -5.48
N LEU A 412 4.27 12.93 -5.01
CA LEU A 412 4.77 12.24 -3.83
C LEU A 412 4.90 13.25 -2.70
N PHE A 413 4.32 12.89 -1.59
CA PHE A 413 4.51 13.58 -0.34
C PHE A 413 5.25 12.66 0.64
N ASN A 414 6.33 13.15 1.22
CA ASN A 414 7.03 12.42 2.27
C ASN A 414 7.29 13.34 3.47
N SER A 415 7.43 12.75 4.65
CA SER A 415 7.60 13.49 5.89
C SER A 415 9.06 13.79 6.23
N ASP A 416 10.00 13.02 5.71
CA ASP A 416 11.37 13.01 6.21
C ASP A 416 12.38 13.51 5.18
N THR A 417 12.47 12.88 4.01
CA THR A 417 13.47 13.19 2.98
C THR A 417 12.92 12.95 1.58
N PRO A 418 13.46 13.62 0.55
CA PRO A 418 13.09 13.37 -0.83
C PRO A 418 13.36 11.93 -1.27
N LEU A 419 12.49 11.40 -2.15
CA LEU A 419 12.54 10.04 -2.69
C LEU A 419 12.91 10.06 -4.16
N GLY A 420 13.69 9.10 -4.60
CA GLY A 420 13.93 8.86 -6.01
C GLY A 420 12.70 8.25 -6.68
N ILE A 421 12.40 8.66 -7.90
CA ILE A 421 11.25 8.18 -8.66
C ILE A 421 11.73 7.70 -10.02
N GLY A 422 11.44 6.45 -10.32
CA GLY A 422 11.59 5.87 -11.64
C GLY A 422 10.24 5.59 -12.27
N LEU A 423 10.08 5.95 -13.54
CA LEU A 423 8.86 5.69 -14.30
C LEU A 423 9.20 4.95 -15.59
N LEU A 424 8.44 3.92 -15.89
CA LEU A 424 8.50 3.20 -17.13
C LEU A 424 7.11 3.22 -17.78
N ALA A 425 6.99 3.95 -18.88
CA ALA A 425 5.73 4.16 -19.58
C ALA A 425 5.68 3.35 -20.86
N LYS A 426 4.66 2.52 -21.03
CA LYS A 426 4.33 1.84 -22.29
C LYS A 426 3.18 2.58 -22.97
N LYS A 427 3.46 3.19 -24.13
CA LYS A 427 2.44 3.83 -24.95
C LYS A 427 1.66 2.80 -25.77
N LYS A 428 0.43 3.12 -26.14
CA LYS A 428 -0.39 2.34 -27.08
C LYS A 428 0.27 2.16 -28.46
N SER A 429 1.26 2.99 -28.80
CA SER A 429 2.10 2.83 -30.00
C SER A 429 3.11 1.66 -29.89
N GLY A 430 3.32 1.11 -28.69
CA GLY A 430 4.35 0.14 -28.36
C GLY A 430 5.69 0.76 -27.92
N GLU A 431 5.81 2.08 -27.93
CA GLU A 431 7.01 2.80 -27.45
C GLU A 431 7.12 2.66 -25.94
N ILE A 432 8.33 2.35 -25.43
CA ILE A 432 8.69 2.33 -24.02
C ILE A 432 9.53 3.58 -23.72
N THR A 433 9.18 4.28 -22.65
CA THR A 433 9.89 5.50 -22.25
C THR A 433 10.24 5.43 -20.77
N GLU A 434 11.52 5.63 -20.45
CA GLU A 434 12.03 5.77 -19.08
C GLU A 434 12.00 7.24 -18.66
N HIS A 435 11.61 7.50 -17.42
CA HIS A 435 11.82 8.78 -16.75
C HIS A 435 12.38 8.55 -15.35
N ILE A 436 13.49 9.22 -15.05
CA ILE A 436 14.14 9.16 -13.75
C ILE A 436 14.12 10.56 -13.15
N VAL A 437 13.64 10.65 -11.91
CA VAL A 437 13.61 11.88 -11.12
C VAL A 437 14.44 11.65 -9.88
N THR A 438 15.58 12.31 -9.82
CA THR A 438 16.40 12.35 -8.61
C THR A 438 15.82 13.36 -7.63
N PRO A 439 15.94 13.09 -6.31
CA PRO A 439 15.34 13.95 -5.30
C PRO A 439 15.96 15.35 -5.30
N GLU A 440 15.08 16.35 -5.21
CA GLU A 440 15.42 17.72 -4.86
C GLU A 440 15.18 17.95 -3.36
N ASP A 441 15.65 19.09 -2.81
CA ASP A 441 15.46 19.47 -1.40
C ASP A 441 14.00 19.80 -1.05
N SER A 442 13.07 18.95 -1.46
CA SER A 442 11.63 19.12 -1.27
C SER A 442 10.99 17.86 -0.69
N THR A 443 10.20 18.04 0.35
CA THR A 443 9.35 16.98 0.91
C THR A 443 8.11 16.67 0.06
N LEU A 444 7.82 17.50 -0.93
CA LEU A 444 6.76 17.33 -1.90
C LEU A 444 7.35 17.31 -3.30
N GLN A 445 7.26 16.17 -3.95
CA GLN A 445 7.69 15.98 -5.33
C GLN A 445 6.46 15.91 -6.25
N LYS A 446 6.43 16.79 -7.24
CA LYS A 446 5.35 16.89 -8.22
C LYS A 446 5.92 16.57 -9.59
N LEU A 447 5.22 15.74 -10.33
CA LEU A 447 5.62 15.31 -11.66
C LEU A 447 4.46 15.52 -12.63
N ALA A 448 4.61 16.46 -13.56
CA ALA A 448 3.82 16.50 -14.77
C ALA A 448 4.60 15.79 -15.87
N LEU A 449 4.10 14.69 -16.37
CA LEU A 449 4.81 13.87 -17.35
C LEU A 449 4.46 14.32 -18.78
N PRO A 450 5.39 14.20 -19.73
CA PRO A 450 5.19 14.70 -21.10
C PRO A 450 4.29 13.78 -21.94
N PHE A 451 3.35 13.09 -21.32
CA PHE A 451 2.37 12.23 -21.99
C PHE A 451 1.02 12.26 -21.27
N HIS A 452 -0.02 11.86 -22.00
CA HIS A 452 -1.38 11.81 -21.49
C HIS A 452 -1.81 10.38 -21.16
N TRP A 453 -2.72 10.20 -20.20
CA TRP A 453 -3.25 8.91 -19.81
C TRP A 453 -3.84 8.13 -20.99
N GLN A 454 -4.56 8.80 -21.86
CA GLN A 454 -5.16 8.16 -23.04
C GLN A 454 -4.16 7.57 -24.03
N ASP A 455 -2.89 7.99 -24.00
CA ASP A 455 -1.84 7.50 -24.90
C ASP A 455 -1.10 6.29 -24.34
N LEU A 456 -1.31 5.99 -23.06
CA LEU A 456 -0.65 4.92 -22.35
C LEU A 456 -1.44 3.63 -22.38
N GLU A 457 -0.73 2.52 -22.47
CA GLU A 457 -1.23 1.18 -22.18
C GLU A 457 -0.97 0.85 -20.71
N TRP A 458 0.23 1.18 -20.21
CA TRP A 458 0.69 0.87 -18.87
C TRP A 458 1.69 1.92 -18.39
N LEU A 459 1.66 2.21 -17.11
CA LEU A 459 2.67 3.03 -16.42
C LEU A 459 3.13 2.30 -15.16
N GLY A 460 4.40 1.92 -15.12
CA GLY A 460 5.07 1.42 -13.92
C GLY A 460 5.82 2.52 -13.21
N MET A 461 5.82 2.50 -11.89
CA MET A 461 6.50 3.46 -11.05
C MET A 461 7.28 2.74 -9.95
N ALA A 462 8.56 3.09 -9.80
CA ALA A 462 9.39 2.70 -8.66
C ALA A 462 9.66 3.93 -7.80
N VAL A 463 9.43 3.82 -6.50
CA VAL A 463 9.73 4.86 -5.49
C VAL A 463 10.82 4.33 -4.59
N ILE A 464 11.96 5.03 -4.50
CA ILE A 464 13.18 4.56 -3.85
C ILE A 464 13.64 5.55 -2.78
N ASN A 465 13.99 5.07 -1.59
CA ASN A 465 14.64 5.86 -0.56
C ASN A 465 16.15 5.87 -0.79
N LEU A 466 16.65 6.98 -1.32
CA LEU A 466 18.09 7.16 -1.62
C LEU A 466 18.91 7.66 -0.44
N ASN A 467 18.26 7.99 0.68
CA ASN A 467 18.92 8.57 1.83
C ASN A 467 19.44 7.51 2.80
N SER A 468 20.76 7.37 2.89
CA SER A 468 21.41 6.41 3.79
C SER A 468 21.29 6.77 5.28
N SER A 469 20.99 8.03 5.61
CA SER A 469 20.82 8.49 7.01
C SER A 469 19.39 8.39 7.52
N ALA A 470 18.39 8.18 6.65
CA ALA A 470 17.00 7.99 6.99
C ALA A 470 16.64 6.48 6.86
N PRO A 471 16.71 5.72 7.95
CA PRO A 471 16.57 4.27 7.87
C PRO A 471 15.19 3.82 7.41
N LEU A 472 14.17 4.67 7.59
CA LEU A 472 12.80 4.43 7.14
C LEU A 472 12.21 5.76 6.69
N ASN A 473 11.80 5.83 5.43
CA ASN A 473 11.10 6.99 4.88
C ASN A 473 9.63 6.65 4.63
N ARG A 474 8.75 7.63 4.84
CA ARG A 474 7.32 7.49 4.62
C ARG A 474 6.91 8.33 3.43
N PHE A 475 5.90 7.92 2.71
CA PHE A 475 5.36 8.72 1.61
C PHE A 475 3.91 8.37 1.31
N GLU A 476 3.24 9.29 0.64
CA GLU A 476 1.94 9.12 0.04
C GLU A 476 2.06 9.42 -1.45
N LEU A 477 1.39 8.62 -2.28
CA LEU A 477 1.36 8.79 -3.72
C LEU A 477 -0.02 9.28 -4.14
N LEU A 478 -0.05 10.32 -4.96
CA LEU A 478 -1.22 10.79 -5.66
C LEU A 478 -1.03 10.61 -7.15
N ALA A 479 -2.03 10.11 -7.84
CA ALA A 479 -2.05 10.03 -9.29
C ALA A 479 -3.36 10.64 -9.82
N GLY A 480 -3.25 11.46 -10.84
CA GLY A 480 -4.41 12.12 -11.45
C GLY A 480 -4.05 12.77 -12.76
N THR A 481 -4.89 13.71 -13.19
CA THR A 481 -4.68 14.50 -14.41
C THR A 481 -4.23 15.91 -14.07
N ASP A 482 -3.50 16.52 -14.98
CA ASP A 482 -3.24 17.95 -15.00
C ASP A 482 -3.93 18.55 -16.25
N PRO A 483 -5.13 19.10 -16.11
CA PRO A 483 -5.93 19.54 -17.25
C PRO A 483 -5.33 20.72 -18.01
N ASP A 484 -4.57 21.57 -17.34
CA ASP A 484 -4.02 22.82 -17.90
C ASP A 484 -2.49 22.82 -18.07
N GLY A 485 -1.81 21.74 -17.66
CA GLY A 485 -0.36 21.61 -17.79
C GLY A 485 0.44 22.50 -16.84
N SER A 486 -0.21 23.12 -15.86
CA SER A 486 0.45 24.02 -14.90
C SER A 486 1.18 23.30 -13.79
N GLY A 487 0.94 21.98 -13.65
CA GLY A 487 1.39 21.17 -12.55
C GLY A 487 0.66 21.51 -11.24
N PRO A 488 0.58 20.61 -10.29
CA PRO A 488 -0.08 20.89 -9.02
C PRO A 488 0.67 22.01 -8.28
N VAL A 489 0.13 23.24 -8.29
CA VAL A 489 0.68 24.36 -7.52
C VAL A 489 0.15 24.27 -6.10
N ILE A 490 1.01 23.94 -5.15
CA ILE A 490 0.65 23.91 -3.72
C ILE A 490 1.49 25.01 -3.04
N GLU A 491 1.01 26.25 -3.06
CA GLU A 491 1.69 27.35 -2.35
C GLU A 491 1.22 27.52 -0.90
N ARG A 492 -0.03 27.20 -0.61
CA ARG A 492 -0.60 27.12 0.75
C ARG A 492 -1.62 25.99 0.80
N LEU A 493 -1.43 25.05 1.70
CA LEU A 493 -2.36 23.94 1.89
C LEU A 493 -3.18 24.18 3.14
N ILE A 494 -4.42 24.59 2.96
CA ILE A 494 -5.45 24.44 3.97
C ILE A 494 -6.24 23.21 3.58
N TYR A 495 -6.11 22.13 4.35
CA TYR A 495 -6.86 20.92 4.08
C TYR A 495 -8.34 21.15 4.22
N GLY A 496 -9.10 20.76 3.22
CA GLY A 496 -10.54 20.96 3.17
C GLY A 496 -10.97 22.25 2.48
N ASP A 497 -10.05 23.16 2.13
CA ASP A 497 -10.32 24.37 1.37
C ASP A 497 -10.45 24.02 -0.13
N LEU A 498 -11.65 23.58 -0.52
CA LEU A 498 -11.96 23.24 -1.93
C LEU A 498 -12.24 24.47 -2.75
N SER A 499 -12.71 25.57 -2.14
CA SER A 499 -12.94 26.85 -2.80
C SER A 499 -11.63 27.52 -3.25
N GLY A 500 -10.53 27.25 -2.53
CA GLY A 500 -9.22 27.85 -2.77
C GLY A 500 -9.10 29.29 -2.32
N ASP A 501 -9.99 29.76 -1.45
CA ASP A 501 -10.03 31.15 -1.00
C ASP A 501 -9.06 31.42 0.18
N GLY A 502 -8.46 30.37 0.75
CA GLY A 502 -7.51 30.44 1.85
C GLY A 502 -8.15 30.45 3.24
N GLU A 503 -9.44 30.16 3.35
CA GLU A 503 -10.17 29.99 4.60
C GLU A 503 -10.97 28.67 4.56
N LEU A 504 -11.06 27.95 5.69
CA LEU A 504 -11.90 26.78 5.79
C LEU A 504 -13.28 27.18 6.29
N THR A 505 -14.31 27.00 5.48
CA THR A 505 -15.67 27.44 5.73
C THR A 505 -16.74 26.38 5.41
N ASP A 506 -18.00 26.68 5.70
CA ASP A 506 -19.13 25.83 5.28
C ASP A 506 -19.22 25.70 3.75
N GLU A 507 -18.73 26.70 3.00
CA GLU A 507 -18.75 26.71 1.53
C GLU A 507 -17.93 25.57 0.97
N ASP A 508 -16.79 25.27 1.57
CA ASP A 508 -15.93 24.15 1.15
C ASP A 508 -16.64 22.80 1.31
N ALA A 509 -17.29 22.60 2.44
CA ALA A 509 -18.08 21.40 2.66
C ALA A 509 -19.22 21.27 1.64
N LEU A 510 -19.90 22.38 1.32
CA LEU A 510 -20.96 22.39 0.32
C LEU A 510 -20.45 22.13 -1.09
N LEU A 511 -19.25 22.62 -1.44
CA LEU A 511 -18.58 22.27 -2.70
C LEU A 511 -18.19 20.80 -2.78
N MET A 512 -17.78 20.19 -1.66
CA MET A 512 -17.52 18.75 -1.60
C MET A 512 -18.79 17.93 -1.83
N LEU A 513 -19.92 18.38 -1.30
CA LEU A 513 -21.22 17.74 -1.56
C LEU A 513 -21.64 17.89 -3.02
N GLU A 514 -21.40 19.04 -3.63
CA GLU A 514 -21.63 19.25 -5.06
C GLU A 514 -20.76 18.31 -5.91
N ASN A 515 -19.47 18.19 -5.55
CA ASN A 515 -18.56 17.28 -6.24
C ASN A 515 -18.94 15.80 -6.06
N ALA A 516 -19.62 15.43 -4.98
CA ALA A 516 -20.14 14.08 -4.79
C ALA A 516 -21.24 13.73 -5.83
N LEU A 517 -22.03 14.72 -6.24
CA LEU A 517 -23.08 14.57 -7.25
C LEU A 517 -22.53 14.67 -8.68
N HIS A 518 -21.63 15.63 -8.89
CA HIS A 518 -21.05 15.96 -10.17
C HIS A 518 -19.52 15.93 -10.08
N PRO A 519 -18.90 14.73 -10.08
CA PRO A 519 -17.45 14.62 -9.98
C PRO A 519 -16.77 15.45 -11.06
N ALA A 520 -16.09 16.52 -10.64
CA ALA A 520 -15.32 17.38 -11.51
C ALA A 520 -13.96 16.73 -11.81
N ASP A 521 -13.41 17.02 -12.99
CA ASP A 521 -12.02 16.70 -13.32
C ASP A 521 -11.11 17.71 -12.61
N LEU A 522 -10.80 17.42 -11.35
CA LEU A 522 -10.02 18.30 -10.48
C LEU A 522 -8.52 17.97 -10.60
N PRO A 523 -7.62 18.96 -10.47
CA PRO A 523 -6.19 18.71 -10.45
C PRO A 523 -5.80 17.86 -9.24
N VAL A 524 -4.70 17.14 -9.35
CA VAL A 524 -4.18 16.26 -8.28
C VAL A 524 -4.02 16.99 -6.95
N SER A 525 -3.64 18.26 -7.00
CA SER A 525 -3.54 19.12 -5.81
C SER A 525 -4.85 19.25 -5.04
N ALA A 526 -5.99 19.36 -5.76
CA ALA A 526 -7.29 19.44 -5.12
C ALA A 526 -7.64 18.16 -4.37
N TYR A 527 -7.36 16.99 -4.96
CA TYR A 527 -7.55 15.72 -4.26
C TYR A 527 -6.63 15.59 -3.04
N PHE A 528 -5.36 15.97 -3.19
CA PHE A 528 -4.43 15.95 -2.08
C PHE A 528 -4.88 16.81 -0.90
N GLN A 529 -5.49 17.95 -1.19
CA GLN A 529 -5.93 18.92 -0.21
C GLN A 529 -7.31 18.58 0.38
N ASN A 530 -8.19 17.96 -0.38
CA ASN A 530 -9.62 17.89 -0.06
C ASN A 530 -10.18 16.47 0.07
N ASP A 531 -9.48 15.43 -0.39
CA ASP A 531 -9.83 14.05 -0.04
C ASP A 531 -9.32 13.73 1.37
N LEU A 532 -10.06 14.19 2.36
CA LEU A 532 -9.74 14.10 3.78
C LEU A 532 -9.95 12.67 4.31
N SER A 533 -10.68 11.86 3.58
CA SER A 533 -10.94 10.45 3.87
C SER A 533 -9.91 9.52 3.27
N ARG A 534 -9.19 10.00 2.23
CA ARG A 534 -8.26 9.21 1.40
C ARG A 534 -8.95 8.07 0.65
N SER A 535 -10.18 8.30 0.26
CA SER A 535 -10.99 7.35 -0.50
C SER A 535 -10.73 7.38 -2.01
N GLY A 536 -9.91 8.33 -2.49
CA GLY A 536 -9.73 8.64 -3.91
C GLY A 536 -10.86 9.48 -4.50
N ARG A 537 -11.75 10.02 -3.65
CA ARG A 537 -12.87 10.86 -4.04
C ARG A 537 -13.01 12.01 -3.06
N ILE A 538 -13.41 13.17 -3.54
CA ILE A 538 -13.84 14.30 -2.71
C ILE A 538 -15.35 14.25 -2.67
N GLY A 539 -15.95 14.12 -1.50
CA GLY A 539 -17.39 13.93 -1.41
C GLY A 539 -18.02 14.15 -0.04
N HIS A 540 -19.17 13.53 0.17
CA HIS A 540 -20.01 13.70 1.36
C HIS A 540 -19.28 13.40 2.67
N TYR A 541 -18.41 12.41 2.68
CA TYR A 541 -17.67 12.06 3.88
C TYR A 541 -16.60 13.10 4.23
N ASP A 542 -15.93 13.67 3.23
CA ASP A 542 -14.96 14.76 3.43
C ASP A 542 -15.66 16.03 3.91
N ALA A 543 -16.83 16.35 3.35
CA ALA A 543 -17.68 17.43 3.81
C ALA A 543 -18.08 17.27 5.29
N GLY A 544 -18.43 16.04 5.71
CA GLY A 544 -18.73 15.72 7.11
C GLY A 544 -17.54 15.99 8.04
N LYS A 545 -16.31 15.69 7.59
CA LYS A 545 -15.09 16.01 8.34
C LYS A 545 -14.87 17.51 8.46
N VAL A 546 -15.11 18.29 7.40
CA VAL A 546 -15.02 19.76 7.44
C VAL A 546 -16.02 20.32 8.46
N PHE A 547 -17.29 19.94 8.38
CA PHE A 547 -18.30 20.39 9.36
C PHE A 547 -17.93 20.03 10.79
N ARG A 548 -17.43 18.81 11.03
CA ARG A 548 -17.00 18.38 12.38
C ARG A 548 -15.81 19.17 12.90
N LEU A 549 -14.87 19.57 12.04
CA LEU A 549 -13.76 20.41 12.42
C LEU A 549 -14.23 21.85 12.74
N LEU A 550 -15.07 22.44 11.91
CA LEU A 550 -15.63 23.78 12.12
C LEU A 550 -16.45 23.88 13.42
N ASP A 551 -17.11 22.80 13.81
CA ASP A 551 -17.84 22.71 15.09
C ASP A 551 -16.98 22.21 16.26
N ASN A 552 -15.67 22.10 16.10
CA ASN A 552 -14.72 21.58 17.09
C ASN A 552 -15.08 20.17 17.63
N ARG A 553 -15.70 19.32 16.81
CA ARG A 553 -16.02 17.91 17.12
C ARG A 553 -14.81 17.01 16.89
N ILE A 554 -13.93 17.39 15.97
CA ILE A 554 -12.61 16.80 15.77
C ILE A 554 -11.56 17.88 15.90
N ARG A 555 -10.32 17.52 16.25
CA ARG A 555 -9.21 18.44 16.49
C ARG A 555 -8.37 18.75 15.28
N GLY A 556 -8.53 17.96 14.23
CA GLY A 556 -7.78 18.06 12.98
C GLY A 556 -8.14 16.90 12.06
N PHE A 557 -7.56 16.89 10.86
CA PHE A 557 -7.73 15.78 9.94
C PHE A 557 -6.63 14.73 10.19
N PRO A 558 -6.87 13.42 9.93
CA PRO A 558 -5.87 12.37 10.12
C PRO A 558 -4.53 12.59 9.42
N MET A 559 -4.52 13.48 8.43
CA MET A 559 -3.36 13.88 7.65
C MET A 559 -2.43 14.83 8.39
N ASP A 560 -2.90 15.47 9.47
CA ASP A 560 -2.15 16.51 10.19
C ASP A 560 -1.09 15.96 11.13
N GLU A 561 -1.26 14.72 11.59
CA GLU A 561 -0.45 14.17 12.70
C GLU A 561 1.03 13.91 12.36
N ASN A 562 1.40 13.90 11.07
CA ASN A 562 2.74 13.55 10.63
C ASN A 562 3.49 14.70 9.93
N ARG A 563 3.04 15.95 10.06
CA ARG A 563 3.54 17.05 9.23
C ARG A 563 4.07 18.24 10.02
N ASN A 564 5.23 18.08 10.64
CA ASN A 564 5.96 19.14 11.36
C ASN A 564 6.55 20.23 10.45
N GLY A 565 5.92 20.63 9.38
CA GLY A 565 6.51 21.57 8.43
C GLY A 565 5.55 22.48 7.68
N LEU A 566 4.27 22.34 7.87
CA LEU A 566 3.28 23.21 7.23
C LEU A 566 2.99 24.40 8.16
N GLY A 567 3.08 25.59 7.62
CA GLY A 567 3.22 26.88 8.24
C GLY A 567 2.34 27.28 9.45
N PRO A 568 2.50 28.49 9.98
CA PRO A 568 1.97 28.92 11.28
C PRO A 568 0.43 28.98 11.38
N GLU A 569 -0.30 28.80 10.30
CA GLU A 569 -1.77 28.80 10.30
C GLU A 569 -2.38 27.50 10.79
N TRP A 570 -1.65 26.37 10.70
CA TRP A 570 -2.01 25.09 11.28
C TRP A 570 -1.99 25.07 12.81
N SER A 571 -1.18 25.93 13.42
CA SER A 571 -1.11 26.07 14.89
C SER A 571 -2.45 26.55 15.51
N ARG A 572 -3.37 27.08 14.75
CA ARG A 572 -4.70 27.48 15.26
C ARG A 572 -5.59 26.27 15.54
N PHE A 573 -5.41 25.18 14.79
CA PHE A 573 -6.21 23.97 14.94
C PHE A 573 -5.54 22.90 15.82
N THR A 574 -4.22 23.01 16.05
CA THR A 574 -3.42 22.05 16.84
C THR A 574 -3.12 22.50 18.26
N GLN A 575 -3.58 23.67 18.72
CA GLN A 575 -3.29 24.22 20.05
C GLN A 575 -4.16 23.61 21.17
N HIS A 576 -4.28 22.28 21.25
CA HIS A 576 -4.70 21.64 22.48
C HIS A 576 -3.73 20.51 22.80
N GLU A 577 -3.23 20.53 24.06
CA GLU A 577 -2.27 19.58 24.60
C GLU A 577 -2.75 18.12 24.43
N PRO A 578 -1.85 17.16 24.16
CA PRO A 578 -2.20 15.75 24.00
C PRO A 578 -2.52 15.15 25.38
N GLY A 579 -3.78 15.00 25.66
CA GLY A 579 -4.29 14.29 26.80
C GLY A 579 -5.55 13.52 26.40
N ASP A 580 -5.37 12.22 26.31
CA ASP A 580 -6.30 11.13 26.11
C ASP A 580 -6.46 10.57 24.69
N ASN A 581 -5.92 9.44 24.54
CA ASN A 581 -6.19 8.14 23.89
C ASN A 581 -7.41 7.99 22.96
N ASP A 582 -7.67 8.96 22.08
CA ASP A 582 -8.48 8.75 20.88
C ASP A 582 -7.64 8.94 19.60
N LEU A 583 -6.41 8.43 19.63
CA LEU A 583 -5.66 8.09 18.44
C LEU A 583 -6.34 6.88 17.80
N VAL A 584 -7.33 7.14 16.96
CA VAL A 584 -7.71 6.20 15.92
C VAL A 584 -6.46 6.00 15.07
N THR A 585 -5.77 4.92 15.34
CA THR A 585 -4.65 4.45 14.54
C THR A 585 -5.06 4.51 13.08
N ALA A 586 -4.44 5.41 12.33
CA ALA A 586 -4.54 5.51 10.89
C ALA A 586 -3.90 4.26 10.26
N GLY A 587 -4.62 3.18 10.27
CA GLY A 587 -4.26 1.85 9.83
C GLY A 587 -5.51 1.05 9.54
N ARG A 588 -6.59 1.70 9.13
CA ARG A 588 -7.70 0.97 8.51
C ARG A 588 -7.36 0.79 7.04
N GLU A 589 -7.03 -0.45 6.68
CA GLU A 589 -7.30 -0.97 5.34
C GLU A 589 -8.67 -0.42 4.92
N ILE A 590 -8.78 0.07 3.68
CA ILE A 590 -10.08 0.15 3.01
C ILE A 590 -10.59 -1.28 3.08
N LYS A 591 -11.49 -1.54 4.02
CA LYS A 591 -12.18 -2.81 4.05
C LYS A 591 -12.91 -2.88 2.71
N ALA A 592 -12.39 -3.73 1.82
CA ALA A 592 -13.19 -4.26 0.73
C ALA A 592 -14.56 -4.61 1.34
N LEU A 593 -15.65 -4.26 0.60
CA LEU A 593 -17.04 -4.56 0.89
C LEU A 593 -17.16 -5.44 2.13
N THR A 594 -17.44 -4.84 3.29
CA THR A 594 -17.66 -5.66 4.47
C THR A 594 -18.84 -6.56 4.15
N GLU A 595 -18.77 -7.85 4.52
CA GLU A 595 -19.93 -8.77 4.41
C GLU A 595 -21.11 -8.30 5.29
N ASP A 596 -20.97 -7.17 5.98
CA ASP A 596 -21.98 -6.55 6.81
C ASP A 596 -23.05 -5.94 5.90
N THR A 597 -24.16 -6.64 5.82
CA THR A 597 -25.34 -6.21 5.09
C THR A 597 -26.16 -5.32 6.01
N ILE A 598 -26.41 -4.07 5.59
CA ILE A 598 -27.41 -3.22 6.22
C ILE A 598 -28.76 -3.37 5.50
N THR A 599 -29.83 -3.18 6.22
CA THR A 599 -31.16 -3.04 5.64
C THR A 599 -31.50 -1.54 5.61
N ALA A 600 -31.68 -1.02 4.41
CA ALA A 600 -32.15 0.34 4.20
C ALA A 600 -33.61 0.30 3.75
N ALA A 601 -34.43 1.12 4.34
CA ALA A 601 -35.84 1.25 4.04
C ALA A 601 -36.21 2.72 3.83
N LEU A 602 -36.99 2.99 2.80
CA LEU A 602 -37.66 4.26 2.60
C LEU A 602 -39.10 4.15 3.13
N ASN A 603 -39.46 5.07 3.97
CA ASN A 603 -40.80 5.10 4.56
C ASN A 603 -41.48 6.44 4.21
N ILE A 604 -42.64 6.37 3.63
CA ILE A 604 -43.56 7.50 3.49
C ILE A 604 -44.77 7.18 4.35
N ASP A 605 -45.20 8.16 5.16
CA ASP A 605 -46.23 7.93 6.18
C ASP A 605 -47.66 7.66 5.61
N THR A 606 -47.79 7.59 4.26
CA THR A 606 -49.08 7.39 3.60
C THR A 606 -48.94 6.71 2.26
N ASP A 607 -49.87 5.87 1.89
CA ASP A 607 -50.02 5.25 0.57
C ASP A 607 -50.67 6.20 -0.45
N LEU A 608 -51.07 7.42 -0.01
CA LEU A 608 -51.75 8.40 -0.80
C LEU A 608 -51.15 9.77 -0.59
N LEU A 609 -50.67 10.40 -1.64
CA LEU A 609 -50.18 11.77 -1.68
C LEU A 609 -51.23 12.67 -2.39
N PHE A 610 -51.15 13.95 -2.10
CA PHE A 610 -52.02 14.94 -2.77
C PHE A 610 -51.17 15.98 -3.45
N LEU A 611 -51.62 16.44 -4.62
CA LEU A 611 -51.02 17.51 -5.37
C LEU A 611 -50.84 18.76 -4.49
N ASP A 612 -49.75 19.49 -4.72
CA ASP A 612 -49.39 20.71 -4.02
C ASP A 612 -49.31 20.61 -2.49
N LEU A 613 -49.27 19.41 -1.93
CA LEU A 613 -49.07 19.17 -0.48
C LEU A 613 -47.73 18.54 -0.21
N GLU A 614 -47.03 19.06 0.82
CA GLU A 614 -45.76 18.50 1.28
C GLU A 614 -45.92 17.09 1.84
N ALA A 615 -45.01 16.22 1.46
CA ALA A 615 -44.86 14.87 2.02
C ALA A 615 -43.40 14.64 2.49
N ASP A 616 -43.24 13.88 3.57
CA ASP A 616 -41.95 13.49 4.11
C ASP A 616 -41.66 12.04 3.76
N MET A 617 -40.50 11.78 3.21
CA MET A 617 -39.89 10.47 2.98
C MET A 617 -38.73 10.29 3.95
N VAL A 618 -38.76 9.21 4.73
CA VAL A 618 -37.76 8.93 5.75
C VAL A 618 -36.89 7.77 5.28
N LEU A 619 -35.57 8.01 5.22
CA LEU A 619 -34.59 6.95 5.05
C LEU A 619 -34.23 6.37 6.41
N SER A 620 -34.51 5.09 6.60
CA SER A 620 -34.16 4.34 7.79
C SER A 620 -33.12 3.28 7.46
N VAL A 621 -32.15 3.08 8.36
CA VAL A 621 -31.08 2.09 8.21
C VAL A 621 -31.01 1.23 9.46
N SER A 622 -31.01 -0.08 9.30
CA SER A 622 -30.85 -1.06 10.37
C SER A 622 -29.74 -2.06 10.04
N GLY A 623 -29.05 -2.57 11.05
CA GLY A 623 -27.95 -3.52 10.94
C GLY A 623 -26.85 -3.22 11.96
N ALA A 624 -25.87 -4.09 12.05
CA ALA A 624 -24.73 -3.89 12.95
C ALA A 624 -23.81 -2.78 12.42
N ARG A 625 -23.57 -1.77 13.24
CA ARG A 625 -22.67 -0.64 12.96
C ARG A 625 -21.87 -0.31 14.21
N ASP A 626 -20.59 -0.03 14.02
CA ASP A 626 -19.68 0.32 15.11
C ASP A 626 -19.58 1.84 15.35
N GLU A 627 -20.01 2.66 14.40
CA GLU A 627 -19.82 4.13 14.41
C GLU A 627 -21.13 4.86 14.06
N ALA A 628 -21.25 6.08 14.57
CA ALA A 628 -22.33 6.99 14.25
C ALA A 628 -22.21 7.52 12.83
N ILE A 629 -23.33 7.64 12.11
CA ILE A 629 -23.40 8.15 10.75
C ILE A 629 -23.33 9.67 10.77
N HIS A 630 -22.43 10.24 9.99
CA HIS A 630 -22.27 11.70 9.83
C HIS A 630 -22.51 12.20 8.40
N SER A 631 -22.45 11.32 7.42
CA SER A 631 -22.65 11.69 6.02
C SER A 631 -23.22 10.54 5.20
N LEU A 632 -23.86 10.86 4.10
CA LEU A 632 -24.36 9.86 3.17
C LEU A 632 -24.42 10.38 1.73
N TYR A 633 -24.36 9.44 0.80
CA TYR A 633 -24.76 9.61 -0.59
C TYR A 633 -25.86 8.60 -0.91
N LEU A 634 -26.94 9.07 -1.50
CA LEU A 634 -28.12 8.29 -1.84
C LEU A 634 -28.47 8.49 -3.32
N GLU A 635 -28.63 7.38 -4.04
CA GLU A 635 -29.25 7.39 -5.38
C GLU A 635 -30.54 6.57 -5.33
N LEU A 636 -31.65 7.23 -5.66
CA LEU A 636 -32.95 6.59 -5.79
C LEU A 636 -33.33 6.49 -7.27
N ALA A 637 -33.65 5.29 -7.72
CA ALA A 637 -34.37 5.11 -8.97
C ALA A 637 -35.86 5.36 -8.75
N ILE A 638 -36.51 5.91 -9.75
CA ILE A 638 -37.91 6.29 -9.70
C ILE A 638 -38.65 5.58 -10.82
N ASP A 639 -39.60 4.75 -10.42
CA ASP A 639 -40.43 4.01 -11.34
C ASP A 639 -41.88 4.59 -11.31
N TYR A 640 -42.49 4.68 -12.49
CA TYR A 640 -43.85 5.16 -12.66
C TYR A 640 -44.73 4.04 -13.18
N PRO A 641 -45.32 3.21 -12.30
CA PRO A 641 -46.22 2.13 -12.73
C PRO A 641 -47.49 2.72 -13.33
N PRO A 642 -48.04 2.11 -14.42
CA PRO A 642 -49.25 2.59 -15.06
C PRO A 642 -50.48 2.34 -14.20
N GLU A 643 -51.48 3.20 -14.37
CA GLU A 643 -52.81 2.96 -13.77
C GLU A 643 -53.37 1.59 -14.17
N GLY A 644 -53.80 0.82 -13.17
CA GLY A 644 -54.48 -0.48 -13.42
C GLY A 644 -53.58 -1.69 -13.65
N GLY A 645 -52.26 -1.61 -13.35
CA GLY A 645 -51.34 -2.77 -13.32
C GLY A 645 -50.92 -3.30 -14.69
N GLY A 646 -50.94 -2.47 -15.68
CA GLY A 646 -50.42 -2.79 -17.03
C GLY A 646 -48.89 -2.98 -17.03
N THR A 647 -48.31 -3.49 -18.15
CA THR A 647 -46.87 -3.73 -18.29
C THR A 647 -46.09 -2.54 -18.89
N GLY A 648 -46.73 -1.38 -19.01
CA GLY A 648 -46.11 -0.14 -19.53
C GLY A 648 -45.47 0.74 -18.43
N LYS A 649 -44.74 1.78 -18.80
CA LYS A 649 -44.28 2.85 -17.90
C LYS A 649 -45.41 3.90 -17.84
N GLY A 650 -45.78 4.35 -16.63
CA GLY A 650 -46.70 5.49 -16.45
C GLY A 650 -46.04 6.81 -16.81
N ASP A 651 -46.82 7.90 -16.76
CA ASP A 651 -46.28 9.23 -16.98
C ASP A 651 -45.45 9.68 -15.77
N PRO A 652 -44.32 10.37 -15.97
CA PRO A 652 -43.49 10.86 -14.89
C PRO A 652 -44.21 11.84 -13.97
N ILE A 653 -44.06 11.68 -12.69
CA ILE A 653 -44.52 12.64 -11.70
C ILE A 653 -43.39 13.63 -11.43
N GLN A 654 -43.71 14.94 -11.55
CA GLN A 654 -42.78 15.98 -11.13
C GLN A 654 -42.83 16.14 -9.62
N LEU A 655 -41.65 16.21 -9.00
CA LEU A 655 -41.50 16.41 -7.56
C LEU A 655 -40.63 17.65 -7.31
N ASP A 656 -41.10 18.54 -6.45
CA ASP A 656 -40.29 19.66 -5.95
C ASP A 656 -39.72 19.26 -4.55
N ILE A 657 -38.39 19.25 -4.44
CA ILE A 657 -37.70 18.95 -3.17
C ILE A 657 -37.65 20.22 -2.35
N VAL A 658 -38.44 20.28 -1.30
CA VAL A 658 -38.61 21.46 -0.44
C VAL A 658 -37.52 21.57 0.59
N ASP A 659 -37.11 20.44 1.20
CA ASP A 659 -36.10 20.43 2.25
C ASP A 659 -35.52 19.01 2.44
N ILE A 660 -34.25 18.95 2.88
CA ILE A 660 -33.57 17.72 3.24
C ILE A 660 -32.88 17.94 4.56
N PHE A 661 -33.16 17.10 5.56
CA PHE A 661 -32.59 17.27 6.88
C PHE A 661 -32.31 15.93 7.58
N GLY A 662 -31.18 15.88 8.27
CA GLY A 662 -30.83 14.75 9.14
C GLY A 662 -31.68 14.73 10.42
N ASN A 663 -31.85 13.58 11.02
CA ASN A 663 -32.62 13.40 12.24
C ASN A 663 -31.87 13.78 13.54
N SER A 664 -30.74 14.46 13.46
CA SER A 664 -29.95 14.90 14.61
C SER A 664 -30.75 15.88 15.50
N LEU A 665 -30.75 15.63 16.80
CA LEU A 665 -31.38 16.51 17.81
C LEU A 665 -30.52 17.71 18.23
N SER A 666 -29.25 17.70 17.89
CA SER A 666 -28.28 18.73 18.24
C SER A 666 -28.05 19.66 17.06
N GLY A 667 -28.17 20.94 17.22
CA GLY A 667 -28.02 21.94 16.16
C GLY A 667 -26.59 22.14 15.72
N GLY A 668 -25.95 21.09 15.18
CA GLY A 668 -24.63 21.15 14.53
C GLY A 668 -24.70 21.74 13.14
N ARG A 669 -23.54 21.95 12.51
CA ARG A 669 -23.44 22.34 11.10
C ARG A 669 -23.82 21.16 10.23
N ASP A 670 -24.60 21.42 9.19
CA ASP A 670 -24.96 20.43 8.18
C ASP A 670 -25.18 21.09 6.81
N GLY A 671 -25.22 20.27 5.80
CA GLY A 671 -25.53 20.72 4.45
C GLY A 671 -25.84 19.54 3.52
N TRP A 672 -26.47 19.90 2.43
CA TRP A 672 -26.85 18.94 1.42
C TRP A 672 -26.79 19.55 0.01
N ARG A 673 -26.69 18.65 -0.98
CA ARG A 673 -26.86 18.91 -2.41
C ARG A 673 -27.66 17.77 -2.99
N TYR A 674 -28.47 18.08 -4.01
CA TYR A 674 -29.22 17.07 -4.73
C TYR A 674 -29.34 17.41 -6.22
N GLU A 675 -29.49 16.36 -7.00
CA GLU A 675 -29.85 16.40 -8.41
C GLU A 675 -31.11 15.58 -8.59
N TRP A 676 -32.09 16.17 -9.25
CA TRP A 676 -33.35 15.51 -9.56
C TRP A 676 -33.55 15.48 -11.08
N ASN A 677 -33.91 14.32 -11.59
CA ASN A 677 -34.47 14.17 -12.92
C ASN A 677 -35.64 13.18 -12.86
N GLU A 678 -36.38 13.00 -13.97
CA GLU A 678 -37.57 12.15 -14.03
C GLU A 678 -37.33 10.67 -13.71
N GLU A 679 -36.07 10.22 -13.64
CA GLU A 679 -35.74 8.81 -13.42
C GLU A 679 -34.97 8.59 -12.13
N LYS A 680 -34.30 9.62 -11.60
CA LYS A 680 -33.39 9.49 -10.46
C LYS A 680 -33.39 10.73 -9.56
N LEU A 681 -33.30 10.46 -8.26
CA LEU A 681 -32.86 11.44 -7.28
C LEU A 681 -31.48 11.04 -6.78
N ARG A 682 -30.51 11.93 -6.91
CA ARG A 682 -29.20 11.81 -6.26
C ARG A 682 -29.10 12.84 -5.17
N LEU A 683 -28.58 12.43 -4.03
CA LEU A 683 -28.45 13.27 -2.85
C LEU A 683 -27.13 13.04 -2.16
N ALA A 684 -26.45 14.12 -1.80
CA ALA A 684 -25.29 14.10 -0.91
C ALA A 684 -25.60 14.94 0.34
N TYR A 685 -25.42 14.38 1.52
CA TYR A 685 -25.67 15.01 2.81
C TYR A 685 -24.48 14.80 3.76
N ALA A 686 -24.16 15.82 4.56
CA ALA A 686 -23.15 15.74 5.61
C ALA A 686 -23.53 16.59 6.81
N SER A 687 -23.07 16.19 8.01
CA SER A 687 -23.33 16.87 9.27
C SER A 687 -22.16 16.71 10.26
N SER A 688 -21.96 17.70 11.11
CA SER A 688 -21.04 17.64 12.24
C SER A 688 -21.54 16.76 13.38
N GLU A 689 -22.85 16.52 13.45
CA GLU A 689 -23.50 15.67 14.44
C GLU A 689 -23.95 14.36 13.84
N PRO A 690 -24.10 13.29 14.64
CA PRO A 690 -24.66 12.03 14.18
C PRO A 690 -26.06 12.22 13.57
N LEU A 691 -26.31 11.55 12.45
CA LEU A 691 -27.58 11.63 11.73
C LEU A 691 -28.72 10.85 12.42
N GLU A 692 -28.42 9.99 13.35
CA GLU A 692 -29.40 9.15 14.04
C GLU A 692 -30.19 9.92 15.09
N ASP A 693 -31.49 9.75 15.05
CA ASP A 693 -32.36 10.17 16.16
C ASP A 693 -32.25 9.18 17.33
N PRO A 694 -31.79 9.60 18.51
CA PRO A 694 -31.72 8.74 19.66
C PRO A 694 -33.11 8.22 20.12
N LEU A 695 -34.20 8.86 19.67
CA LEU A 695 -35.59 8.44 20.00
C LEU A 695 -36.14 7.45 18.96
N ASN A 696 -35.64 7.50 17.72
CA ASN A 696 -35.98 6.59 16.64
C ASN A 696 -34.70 6.03 16.03
N PRO A 697 -34.01 5.13 16.68
CA PRO A 697 -32.77 4.58 16.18
C PRO A 697 -32.98 3.94 14.81
N GLY A 698 -32.19 4.39 13.84
CA GLY A 698 -32.23 3.92 12.45
C GLY A 698 -32.76 4.93 11.47
N ASP A 699 -33.62 5.88 11.86
CA ASP A 699 -34.03 6.96 10.95
C ASP A 699 -32.90 7.99 10.83
N ILE A 700 -32.37 8.13 9.62
CA ILE A 700 -31.14 8.93 9.42
C ILE A 700 -31.38 10.21 8.59
N LEU A 701 -32.37 10.22 7.71
CA LEU A 701 -32.63 11.33 6.83
C LEU A 701 -34.11 11.48 6.53
N ASN A 702 -34.58 12.74 6.45
CA ASN A 702 -35.89 13.10 5.93
C ASN A 702 -35.72 13.89 4.64
N ILE A 703 -36.47 13.54 3.63
CA ILE A 703 -36.60 14.25 2.37
C ILE A 703 -38.04 14.75 2.27
N ARG A 704 -38.23 16.06 2.22
CA ARG A 704 -39.52 16.70 2.06
C ARG A 704 -39.72 17.12 0.61
N PHE A 705 -40.83 16.71 0.04
CA PHE A 705 -41.15 17.01 -1.36
C PHE A 705 -42.62 17.33 -1.56
N VAL A 706 -42.93 17.95 -2.68
CA VAL A 706 -44.29 18.27 -3.15
C VAL A 706 -44.51 17.65 -4.52
N PRO A 707 -45.48 16.74 -4.71
CA PRO A 707 -45.82 16.26 -6.05
C PRO A 707 -46.62 17.30 -6.84
N GLU A 708 -46.25 17.50 -8.11
CA GLU A 708 -46.83 18.53 -9.01
C GLU A 708 -47.85 17.97 -9.99
N ASN A 709 -47.97 16.64 -10.16
CA ASN A 709 -48.97 16.00 -11.02
C ASN A 709 -49.43 14.65 -10.46
N GLU A 710 -50.63 14.22 -10.92
CA GLU A 710 -51.25 12.97 -10.54
C GLU A 710 -50.53 11.75 -11.12
N GLY A 711 -50.62 10.60 -10.42
CA GLY A 711 -50.11 9.34 -10.96
C GLY A 711 -49.72 8.34 -9.88
N TYR A 712 -48.85 7.42 -10.24
CA TYR A 712 -48.26 6.43 -9.35
C TYR A 712 -46.75 6.56 -9.35
N ILE A 713 -46.15 6.50 -8.17
CA ILE A 713 -44.69 6.63 -8.00
C ILE A 713 -44.17 5.49 -7.11
N HIS A 714 -43.05 4.96 -7.45
CA HIS A 714 -42.33 3.97 -6.66
C HIS A 714 -40.85 4.36 -6.62
N PHE A 715 -40.30 4.44 -5.40
CA PHE A 715 -38.88 4.73 -5.18
C PHE A 715 -38.13 3.43 -4.87
N ARG A 716 -36.95 3.31 -5.46
CA ARG A 716 -36.03 2.22 -5.18
C ARG A 716 -34.65 2.77 -4.90
N ILE A 717 -33.98 2.30 -3.85
CA ILE A 717 -32.59 2.65 -3.57
C ILE A 717 -31.69 1.93 -4.57
N ASP A 718 -31.00 2.63 -5.44
CA ASP A 718 -30.02 2.07 -6.36
C ASP A 718 -28.62 2.08 -5.73
N GLU A 719 -28.27 3.13 -4.98
CA GLU A 719 -26.99 3.25 -4.29
C GLU A 719 -27.16 3.96 -2.95
N LEU A 720 -26.49 3.46 -1.92
CA LEU A 720 -26.35 4.11 -0.62
C LEU A 720 -24.90 3.96 -0.14
N ARG A 721 -24.25 5.08 0.10
CA ARG A 721 -22.95 5.16 0.79
C ARG A 721 -23.15 5.90 2.10
N ILE A 722 -22.67 5.33 3.17
CA ILE A 722 -22.71 5.90 4.50
C ILE A 722 -21.28 6.13 4.94
N ASP A 723 -20.94 7.38 5.24
CA ASP A 723 -19.58 7.81 5.50
C ASP A 723 -18.66 7.34 4.35
N GLU A 724 -17.57 6.61 4.62
CA GLU A 724 -16.67 6.09 3.58
C GLU A 724 -17.04 4.68 3.06
N HIS A 725 -18.14 4.09 3.56
CA HIS A 725 -18.50 2.71 3.25
C HIS A 725 -19.66 2.63 2.25
N GLN A 726 -19.47 1.77 1.25
CA GLN A 726 -20.56 1.32 0.39
C GLN A 726 -21.08 0.00 0.95
N TYR A 727 -22.35 -0.03 1.37
CA TYR A 727 -22.96 -1.22 1.94
C TYR A 727 -23.72 -2.02 0.89
N ALA A 728 -23.72 -3.35 1.06
CA ALA A 728 -24.70 -4.20 0.40
C ALA A 728 -26.08 -3.91 0.99
N ILE A 729 -27.04 -3.51 0.15
CA ILE A 729 -28.35 -3.04 0.61
C ILE A 729 -29.37 -4.12 0.39
N ASN A 730 -30.01 -4.56 1.47
CA ASN A 730 -31.28 -5.28 1.37
C ASN A 730 -32.40 -4.24 1.30
N HIS A 731 -33.15 -4.25 0.20
CA HIS A 731 -34.33 -3.41 0.06
C HIS A 731 -35.53 -4.09 0.75
N GLU A 732 -36.09 -3.48 1.74
CA GLU A 732 -37.49 -3.71 2.07
C GLU A 732 -38.31 -2.88 1.06
N GLY A 733 -39.04 -3.55 0.20
CA GLY A 733 -39.73 -2.92 -0.93
C GLY A 733 -40.68 -1.83 -0.44
N MET A 734 -40.62 -0.67 -1.06
CA MET A 734 -41.57 0.39 -0.85
C MET A 734 -42.84 0.09 -1.65
N ASP A 735 -43.99 0.28 -1.03
CA ASP A 735 -45.26 0.18 -1.74
C ASP A 735 -45.42 1.32 -2.76
N THR A 736 -46.09 1.05 -3.85
CA THR A 736 -46.41 2.05 -4.86
C THR A 736 -47.35 3.10 -4.30
N ILE A 737 -46.95 4.37 -4.38
CA ILE A 737 -47.69 5.49 -3.83
C ILE A 737 -48.57 6.12 -4.92
N ARG A 738 -49.80 6.48 -4.59
CA ARG A 738 -50.71 7.18 -5.48
C ARG A 738 -50.76 8.65 -5.16
N VAL A 739 -50.66 9.49 -6.20
CA VAL A 739 -50.80 10.93 -6.11
C VAL A 739 -52.15 11.34 -6.74
N LEU A 740 -52.96 12.12 -6.01
CA LEU A 740 -54.27 12.56 -6.44
C LEU A 740 -54.43 14.10 -6.34
N ASP A 741 -55.19 14.69 -7.23
CA ASP A 741 -55.67 16.05 -7.08
C ASP A 741 -56.76 16.15 -6.00
N PRO A 742 -56.58 16.92 -4.93
CA PRO A 742 -57.54 17.04 -3.87
C PRO A 742 -58.83 17.73 -4.30
N VAL A 743 -58.84 18.39 -5.47
CA VAL A 743 -60.01 19.13 -5.99
C VAL A 743 -60.89 18.30 -6.94
N GLY A 744 -60.37 17.15 -7.42
CA GLY A 744 -61.05 16.33 -8.44
C GLY A 744 -61.90 15.14 -7.92
N SER A 745 -61.88 14.80 -6.67
CA SER A 745 -62.59 13.62 -6.12
C SER A 745 -63.59 13.98 -5.01
N GLU A 746 -64.86 14.03 -5.34
CA GLU A 746 -65.94 13.75 -4.36
C GLU A 746 -65.84 12.27 -3.96
N THR A 747 -64.94 11.93 -3.03
CA THR A 747 -64.90 10.58 -2.42
C THR A 747 -64.73 10.67 -0.92
N GLU A 748 -65.59 9.94 -0.24
CA GLU A 748 -65.73 9.71 1.19
C GLU A 748 -64.47 9.93 2.01
N ASP A 749 -64.57 10.74 3.08
CA ASP A 749 -63.62 10.93 4.18
C ASP A 749 -62.98 9.59 4.58
N GLN A 750 -61.84 9.23 3.98
CA GLN A 750 -61.04 8.15 4.54
C GLN A 750 -60.31 8.70 5.76
N LEU A 751 -60.74 8.20 6.92
CA LEU A 751 -60.08 8.52 8.20
C LEU A 751 -58.64 8.03 8.16
N PRO A 752 -57.68 8.79 8.73
CA PRO A 752 -56.29 8.39 8.85
C PRO A 752 -56.14 6.99 9.41
N SER A 753 -55.25 6.17 8.89
CA SER A 753 -55.08 4.78 9.32
C SER A 753 -54.32 4.63 10.65
N ARG A 754 -53.59 5.66 11.07
CA ARG A 754 -52.74 5.65 12.28
C ARG A 754 -52.60 7.06 12.88
N VAL A 755 -52.10 7.14 14.11
CA VAL A 755 -51.73 8.42 14.73
C VAL A 755 -50.40 8.90 14.11
N VAL A 756 -50.41 10.12 13.56
CA VAL A 756 -49.23 10.81 12.98
C VAL A 756 -49.09 12.17 13.63
N LEU A 757 -47.90 12.62 13.94
CA LEU A 757 -47.58 13.98 14.31
C LEU A 757 -46.67 14.53 13.19
N HIS A 758 -47.18 15.55 12.48
CA HIS A 758 -46.43 16.19 11.39
C HIS A 758 -45.42 17.20 11.91
N GLN A 759 -44.38 17.48 11.07
CA GLN A 759 -43.41 18.52 11.39
C GLN A 759 -44.14 19.88 11.39
N ASN A 760 -43.76 20.74 12.32
CA ASN A 760 -44.28 22.08 12.36
C ASN A 760 -43.82 22.89 11.18
N TYR A 761 -44.71 23.74 10.66
CA TYR A 761 -44.38 24.63 9.52
C TYR A 761 -44.87 26.06 9.76
N PRO A 762 -44.00 27.07 9.46
CA PRO A 762 -42.57 26.94 9.09
C PRO A 762 -41.69 26.42 10.22
N ASN A 763 -40.54 25.82 9.88
CA ASN A 763 -39.50 25.43 10.80
C ASN A 763 -38.12 25.60 10.13
N PRO A 764 -37.23 26.53 10.52
CA PRO A 764 -37.39 27.45 11.67
C PRO A 764 -38.60 28.44 11.51
N PHE A 765 -39.13 28.89 12.65
CA PHE A 765 -40.29 29.77 12.62
C PHE A 765 -40.08 31.09 13.37
N ASN A 766 -40.82 32.12 12.91
CA ASN A 766 -40.89 33.46 13.50
C ASN A 766 -42.10 34.24 12.95
N PRO A 767 -43.11 34.74 13.74
CA PRO A 767 -43.30 34.44 15.15
C PRO A 767 -44.22 33.25 15.41
N GLU A 768 -44.75 32.58 14.38
CA GLU A 768 -45.72 31.49 14.52
C GLU A 768 -45.37 30.30 13.66
N THR A 769 -45.82 29.14 14.13
CA THR A 769 -45.78 27.88 13.40
C THR A 769 -47.03 27.06 13.61
N LYS A 770 -47.36 26.25 12.60
CA LYS A 770 -48.50 25.33 12.64
C LYS A 770 -47.99 23.92 12.98
N ILE A 771 -48.73 23.19 13.80
CA ILE A 771 -48.47 21.80 14.13
C ILE A 771 -49.70 21.01 13.73
N GLU A 772 -49.52 20.00 12.89
CA GLU A 772 -50.58 19.11 12.41
C GLU A 772 -50.38 17.70 12.96
N PHE A 773 -51.48 16.97 13.16
CA PHE A 773 -51.47 15.57 13.54
C PHE A 773 -52.75 14.86 13.11
N ASP A 774 -52.63 13.56 12.83
CA ASP A 774 -53.71 12.72 12.35
C ASP A 774 -54.15 11.71 13.40
N LEU A 775 -55.45 11.46 13.48
CA LEU A 775 -56.04 10.49 14.43
C LEU A 775 -56.87 9.45 13.65
N PRO A 776 -56.59 8.14 13.80
CA PRO A 776 -57.34 7.08 13.11
C PRO A 776 -58.71 6.86 13.71
N GLU A 777 -58.89 7.26 14.96
CA GLU A 777 -60.13 7.12 15.71
C GLU A 777 -60.28 8.24 16.73
N SER A 778 -61.46 8.47 17.22
CA SER A 778 -61.70 9.46 18.27
C SER A 778 -61.02 9.06 19.58
N MET A 779 -60.15 9.92 20.13
CA MET A 779 -59.36 9.58 21.31
C MET A 779 -58.96 10.83 22.14
N PRO A 780 -58.54 10.64 23.40
CA PRO A 780 -57.94 11.73 24.16
C PRO A 780 -56.58 12.08 23.61
N VAL A 781 -56.34 13.39 23.38
CA VAL A 781 -55.13 13.94 22.79
C VAL A 781 -54.53 15.00 23.68
N ARG A 782 -53.23 14.96 23.88
CA ARG A 782 -52.46 15.99 24.56
C ARG A 782 -51.23 16.35 23.77
N LEU A 783 -51.13 17.61 23.30
CA LEU A 783 -49.97 18.15 22.61
C LEU A 783 -49.30 19.21 23.48
N ARG A 784 -48.06 19.01 23.83
CA ARG A 784 -47.26 19.84 24.76
C ARG A 784 -45.96 20.26 24.15
N VAL A 785 -45.48 21.45 24.52
CA VAL A 785 -44.17 21.99 24.10
C VAL A 785 -43.24 22.04 25.31
N TYR A 786 -42.00 21.59 25.09
CA TYR A 786 -40.95 21.51 26.10
C TYR A 786 -39.69 22.23 25.61
N ASP A 787 -38.87 22.70 26.53
CA ASP A 787 -37.52 23.09 26.23
C ASP A 787 -36.59 21.86 26.18
N VAL A 788 -35.36 22.04 25.70
CA VAL A 788 -34.34 20.97 25.58
C VAL A 788 -33.98 20.33 26.91
N THR A 789 -34.31 20.92 28.05
CA THR A 789 -34.10 20.32 29.39
C THR A 789 -35.30 19.46 29.85
N GLY A 790 -36.34 19.33 29.02
CA GLY A 790 -37.57 18.57 29.33
C GLY A 790 -38.56 19.34 30.19
N ARG A 791 -38.39 20.67 30.39
CA ARG A 791 -39.34 21.50 31.17
C ARG A 791 -40.51 21.87 30.28
N LEU A 792 -41.73 21.56 30.72
CA LEU A 792 -42.97 21.94 30.03
C LEU A 792 -43.09 23.46 29.93
N LEU A 793 -43.29 23.95 28.73
CA LEU A 793 -43.48 25.38 28.44
C LEU A 793 -44.96 25.75 28.21
N THR A 794 -45.67 24.96 27.41
CA THR A 794 -47.08 25.15 27.15
C THR A 794 -47.78 23.87 26.73
N THR A 795 -49.12 23.84 26.86
CA THR A 795 -49.97 22.77 26.33
C THR A 795 -50.82 23.39 25.23
N LEU A 796 -50.70 22.88 24.01
CA LEU A 796 -51.40 23.40 22.83
C LEU A 796 -52.76 22.74 22.66
N VAL A 797 -52.84 21.45 23.00
CA VAL A 797 -54.09 20.64 22.97
C VAL A 797 -54.14 19.78 24.24
N ASP A 798 -55.29 19.69 24.90
CA ASP A 798 -55.61 18.75 25.97
C ASP A 798 -57.10 18.48 25.93
N ASP A 799 -57.56 17.65 24.96
CA ASP A 799 -59.01 17.44 24.71
C ASP A 799 -59.25 16.04 24.13
N TYR A 800 -60.52 15.65 24.04
CA TYR A 800 -60.97 14.44 23.33
C TYR A 800 -61.36 14.81 21.90
N LEU A 801 -60.54 14.44 20.92
CA LEU A 801 -60.71 14.80 19.52
C LEU A 801 -61.32 13.64 18.71
N GLN A 802 -62.00 14.00 17.65
CA GLN A 802 -62.61 13.02 16.72
C GLN A 802 -61.53 12.49 15.79
N ALA A 803 -61.78 11.37 15.14
CA ALA A 803 -60.93 10.86 14.05
C ALA A 803 -60.81 11.89 12.94
N GLY A 804 -59.61 12.02 12.32
CA GLY A 804 -59.34 12.96 11.23
C GLY A 804 -58.06 13.74 11.47
N ARG A 805 -57.78 14.68 10.56
CA ARG A 805 -56.61 15.58 10.62
C ARG A 805 -56.92 16.78 11.49
N HIS A 806 -55.99 17.06 12.41
CA HIS A 806 -56.10 18.19 13.35
C HIS A 806 -54.93 19.15 13.18
N ARG A 807 -55.17 20.43 13.33
CA ARG A 807 -54.19 21.50 13.20
C ARG A 807 -54.28 22.43 14.43
N THR A 808 -53.13 22.80 14.97
CA THR A 808 -53.01 23.82 16.01
C THR A 808 -51.91 24.81 15.67
N ARG A 809 -51.86 25.94 16.35
CA ARG A 809 -50.89 26.99 16.13
C ARG A 809 -50.08 27.23 17.42
N LEU A 810 -48.79 27.43 17.29
CA LEU A 810 -47.94 28.01 18.32
C LEU A 810 -47.51 29.40 17.85
N ASP A 811 -47.86 30.45 18.65
CA ASP A 811 -47.49 31.83 18.41
C ASP A 811 -46.66 32.33 19.59
N ILE A 812 -45.42 32.76 19.36
CA ILE A 812 -44.53 33.24 20.42
C ILE A 812 -45.00 34.51 21.10
N ARG A 813 -45.92 35.28 20.43
CA ARG A 813 -46.52 36.47 21.01
C ARG A 813 -47.43 36.11 22.20
N ASP A 814 -48.02 34.93 22.21
CA ASP A 814 -48.79 34.40 23.30
C ASP A 814 -47.90 33.75 24.40
N HIS A 815 -46.62 33.55 24.11
CA HIS A 815 -45.60 32.93 24.98
C HIS A 815 -44.33 33.80 25.09
N PRO A 816 -44.36 34.97 25.73
CA PRO A 816 -43.23 35.95 25.70
C PRO A 816 -41.97 35.47 26.36
N GLY A 817 -41.96 34.32 27.02
CA GLY A 817 -40.80 33.69 27.62
C GLY A 817 -39.96 32.82 26.67
N LEU A 818 -40.45 32.56 25.45
CA LEU A 818 -39.70 31.77 24.45
C LEU A 818 -38.63 32.65 23.76
N GLY A 819 -37.37 32.22 23.79
CA GLY A 819 -36.22 32.83 23.09
C GLY A 819 -35.88 32.06 21.81
N SER A 820 -34.98 32.57 20.98
CA SER A 820 -34.42 31.78 19.90
C SER A 820 -33.79 30.50 20.44
N GLY A 821 -34.03 29.37 19.80
CA GLY A 821 -33.53 28.07 20.26
C GLY A 821 -34.38 26.90 19.76
N VAL A 822 -33.98 25.70 20.14
CA VAL A 822 -34.66 24.45 19.84
C VAL A 822 -35.68 24.12 20.93
N TYR A 823 -36.84 23.63 20.53
CA TYR A 823 -37.95 23.21 21.36
C TYR A 823 -38.47 21.84 20.91
N LEU A 824 -39.05 21.09 21.83
CA LEU A 824 -39.69 19.81 21.53
C LEU A 824 -41.20 19.93 21.68
N TYR A 825 -41.94 19.39 20.73
CA TYR A 825 -43.40 19.24 20.91
C TYR A 825 -43.75 17.74 20.91
N HIS A 826 -44.57 17.37 21.86
CA HIS A 826 -44.88 16.01 22.23
C HIS A 826 -46.38 15.77 22.14
N LEU A 827 -46.80 14.87 21.26
CA LEU A 827 -48.18 14.42 21.10
C LEU A 827 -48.35 13.12 21.88
N GLN A 828 -49.35 13.09 22.74
CA GLN A 828 -49.87 11.89 23.33
C GLN A 828 -51.30 11.67 22.82
N ALA A 829 -51.55 10.63 22.08
CA ALA A 829 -52.84 10.29 21.50
C ALA A 829 -53.22 8.87 21.90
N GLY A 830 -54.14 8.73 22.86
CA GLY A 830 -54.43 7.45 23.49
C GLY A 830 -53.22 6.86 24.20
N SER A 831 -52.76 5.69 23.75
CA SER A 831 -51.55 5.03 24.28
C SER A 831 -50.29 5.35 23.47
N LYS A 832 -50.41 6.03 22.33
CA LYS A 832 -49.29 6.41 21.48
C LYS A 832 -48.72 7.76 21.88
N THR A 833 -47.38 7.88 21.80
CA THR A 833 -46.66 9.11 22.04
C THR A 833 -45.64 9.34 20.91
N ILE A 834 -45.63 10.55 20.38
CA ILE A 834 -44.71 10.98 19.32
C ILE A 834 -44.12 12.35 19.71
N THR A 835 -42.80 12.53 19.49
CA THR A 835 -42.12 13.78 19.79
C THR A 835 -41.39 14.28 18.54
N ARG A 836 -41.47 15.58 18.28
CA ARG A 836 -40.71 16.25 17.23
C ARG A 836 -40.05 17.52 17.73
N LYS A 837 -39.01 17.99 17.03
CA LYS A 837 -38.29 19.24 17.34
C LYS A 837 -38.84 20.39 16.49
N MET A 838 -38.72 21.60 17.01
CA MET A 838 -38.94 22.84 16.25
C MET A 838 -37.89 23.87 16.64
N THR A 839 -37.54 24.75 15.72
CA THR A 839 -36.53 25.81 15.91
C THR A 839 -37.20 27.18 15.82
N LEU A 840 -37.04 27.97 16.83
CA LEU A 840 -37.49 29.37 16.86
C LEU A 840 -36.31 30.28 16.58
N VAL A 841 -36.43 31.16 15.61
CA VAL A 841 -35.49 32.23 15.27
C VAL A 841 -36.19 33.59 15.43
N LYS A 842 -35.73 34.41 16.38
CA LYS A 842 -36.26 35.77 16.60
C LYS A 842 -35.46 36.75 15.77
#